data_a267a13979d2c7aa99940caa05e9965d
#
_entry.id   a267a13979d2c7aa99940caa05e9965d
#
_cell.length_a   1.000
_cell.length_b   1.000
_cell.length_c   1.000
_cell.angle_alpha   90.00
_cell.angle_beta   90.00
_cell.angle_gamma   90.00
#
_symmetry.space_group_name_H-M   'P 1'
#
loop_
_entity.id
_entity.type
_entity.pdbx_description
1 polymer ?
#
loop_
_entity_poly.entity_id
_entity_poly.type
_entity_poly.pdbx_seq_one_letter_code
_entity_poly.pdbx_strand_id
1 'polypeptide(L)'
;MKKNKNNNQKAKIFIDKNSSLISFNKRILERLDKSDFPIFEKLRFCSIIDNNINELASIRLKEDKNLIKSLVSLKNEVDNKFLMYLFNIMKSNNLKLSKTFDKNELKELKSIFENKIKPNFQTIDNTKGINLRAISSGDTFFVARLENKEYIKNVSLEGYDLEDLYFMMENNEDIKPKKSVPEFILNFSRIDNIPRFYTLTTGKIVTLEMIINVLNNHIYKDNKFIDGGICRVIRYDNIEELQLDPELSTKKNLKKVHKRNNRSYPSLIEIDTDIDDKTIKLLAKSFNVKTNVINRFKLVGCSTAFNIDFNNIVNIEDKYFDNQKPFNNYDKDKLLETIKNQDVLLSHPYESYDTVIDFLKEGVNNPNVKSIYQTIYRVSSIDSEIIKLLCEGAKNGKDVNVLVEIKARGNEGMNLHIIDKLTESGVNIIKTYKNIKVHSKALVLKEIKENKINYYTHLGTGNYNEKTSKIYVDYSYFTYNKKLGEEVIQMFNTLDNKKDSKVSKGELFNYSVGSVREIICKELDKLDKALEENKACKCTIKVNGINDFDIVNRIYESARKGVVFDIVVRGECIICPIDNIKIKSIVGRYLEHSRIYRFEIEGEYDKLYLSTADLMTRNLSRRIESIIEIQDKKIKDEIINDLASYNYDNRNGFYQMKPGKWKYIDSVYPIDVQKYMYCKNNNKDTH
;
A
#
# COMPACT_ATOMS: atom_id res chain seq x y z
N MET A 1 -49.73 -17.47 -9.91
CA MET A 1 -48.50 -17.62 -10.71
C MET A 1 -48.41 -16.49 -11.71
N LYS A 2 -47.84 -15.33 -11.31
CA LYS A 2 -47.43 -14.19 -12.17
C LYS A 2 -46.70 -13.16 -11.32
N LYS A 3 -45.64 -13.56 -10.64
CA LYS A 3 -44.65 -12.67 -9.98
C LYS A 3 -43.31 -13.32 -10.23
N ASN A 4 -42.56 -12.92 -11.22
CA ASN A 4 -41.11 -13.09 -11.37
C ASN A 4 -40.63 -12.90 -12.81
N LYS A 5 -41.15 -11.93 -13.56
CA LYS A 5 -40.57 -11.57 -14.87
C LYS A 5 -39.98 -10.15 -14.96
N ASN A 6 -40.13 -9.32 -13.90
CA ASN A 6 -39.61 -7.94 -13.95
C ASN A 6 -38.24 -7.71 -13.25
N ASN A 7 -37.57 -8.76 -12.75
CA ASN A 7 -36.27 -8.58 -12.08
C ASN A 7 -35.06 -8.74 -13.01
N ASN A 8 -35.23 -9.05 -14.29
CA ASN A 8 -34.10 -9.30 -15.22
C ASN A 8 -33.73 -8.11 -16.12
N GLN A 9 -34.34 -6.92 -15.94
CA GLN A 9 -34.04 -5.71 -16.74
C GLN A 9 -33.47 -4.53 -15.92
N LYS A 10 -33.16 -4.69 -14.65
CA LYS A 10 -32.21 -3.77 -14.00
C LYS A 10 -30.81 -4.15 -14.48
N ALA A 11 -30.43 -3.60 -15.63
CA ALA A 11 -29.05 -3.65 -16.13
C ALA A 11 -28.10 -3.43 -14.93
N LYS A 12 -27.08 -4.27 -14.79
CA LYS A 12 -26.05 -4.13 -13.73
C LYS A 12 -25.48 -2.72 -13.78
N ILE A 13 -25.98 -1.84 -12.93
CA ILE A 13 -25.52 -0.45 -12.78
C ILE A 13 -24.14 -0.42 -12.07
N PHE A 14 -23.67 -1.56 -11.56
CA PHE A 14 -22.47 -1.68 -10.77
C PHE A 14 -21.46 -2.61 -11.44
N ILE A 15 -20.19 -2.22 -11.30
CA ILE A 15 -19.06 -3.12 -11.64
C ILE A 15 -18.72 -3.93 -10.38
N ASP A 16 -18.40 -5.18 -10.56
CA ASP A 16 -17.85 -6.02 -9.51
C ASP A 16 -16.53 -5.43 -8.95
N LYS A 17 -16.37 -5.45 -7.62
CA LYS A 17 -15.22 -4.85 -6.92
C LYS A 17 -13.88 -5.44 -7.38
N ASN A 18 -13.80 -6.76 -7.58
CA ASN A 18 -12.58 -7.42 -8.02
C ASN A 18 -12.24 -7.04 -9.47
N SER A 19 -13.25 -7.02 -10.35
CA SER A 19 -13.11 -6.56 -11.73
C SER A 19 -12.66 -5.11 -11.83
N SER A 20 -13.13 -4.25 -10.93
CA SER A 20 -12.72 -2.85 -10.85
C SER A 20 -11.24 -2.71 -10.45
N LEU A 21 -10.77 -3.49 -9.48
CA LEU A 21 -9.36 -3.48 -9.05
C LEU A 21 -8.42 -4.05 -10.12
N ILE A 22 -8.81 -5.09 -10.83
CA ILE A 22 -8.07 -5.61 -11.99
C ILE A 22 -8.00 -4.52 -13.08
N SER A 23 -9.12 -3.86 -13.38
CA SER A 23 -9.18 -2.77 -14.36
C SER A 23 -8.28 -1.59 -13.97
N PHE A 24 -8.15 -1.27 -12.68
CA PHE A 24 -7.21 -0.25 -12.21
C PHE A 24 -5.75 -0.61 -12.53
N ASN A 25 -5.33 -1.84 -12.21
CA ASN A 25 -3.97 -2.28 -12.50
C ASN A 25 -3.68 -2.34 -14.02
N LYS A 26 -4.69 -2.66 -14.84
CA LYS A 26 -4.56 -2.59 -16.29
C LYS A 26 -4.36 -1.16 -16.81
N ARG A 27 -5.04 -0.15 -16.23
CA ARG A 27 -4.79 1.27 -16.56
C ARG A 27 -3.35 1.67 -16.27
N ILE A 28 -2.79 1.21 -15.14
CA ILE A 28 -1.37 1.45 -14.83
C ILE A 28 -0.49 0.84 -15.92
N LEU A 29 -0.71 -0.43 -16.30
CA LEU A 29 0.06 -1.10 -17.36
C LEU A 29 -0.06 -0.38 -18.71
N GLU A 30 -1.24 0.09 -19.07
CA GLU A 30 -1.47 0.83 -20.32
C GLU A 30 -0.72 2.16 -20.31
N ARG A 31 -0.68 2.87 -19.15
CA ARG A 31 0.07 4.11 -19.00
C ARG A 31 1.59 3.92 -19.18
N LEU A 32 2.13 2.77 -18.79
CA LEU A 32 3.55 2.45 -18.95
C LEU A 32 3.98 2.30 -20.42
N ASP A 33 3.06 2.04 -21.34
CA ASP A 33 3.38 1.92 -22.77
C ASP A 33 3.70 3.28 -23.42
N LYS A 34 3.37 4.39 -22.76
CA LYS A 34 3.61 5.71 -23.29
C LYS A 34 5.10 6.11 -23.22
N SER A 35 5.55 6.85 -24.23
CA SER A 35 6.97 7.19 -24.43
C SER A 35 7.54 8.12 -23.35
N ASP A 36 6.68 8.92 -22.72
CA ASP A 36 7.07 9.91 -21.70
C ASP A 36 7.34 9.31 -20.32
N PHE A 37 7.14 8.01 -20.16
CA PHE A 37 7.39 7.33 -18.89
C PHE A 37 8.82 6.80 -18.85
N PRO A 38 9.70 7.28 -17.94
CA PRO A 38 11.09 6.85 -17.85
C PRO A 38 11.23 5.34 -17.62
N ILE A 39 12.25 4.71 -18.17
CA ILE A 39 12.37 3.25 -18.22
C ILE A 39 12.46 2.60 -16.82
N PHE A 40 13.17 3.23 -15.86
CA PHE A 40 13.26 2.68 -14.50
C PHE A 40 11.96 2.89 -13.71
N GLU A 41 11.22 3.96 -14.02
CA GLU A 41 9.88 4.15 -13.47
C GLU A 41 8.92 3.07 -13.98
N LYS A 42 9.03 2.66 -15.24
CA LYS A 42 8.26 1.53 -15.79
C LYS A 42 8.49 0.24 -14.99
N LEU A 43 9.75 -0.07 -14.67
CA LEU A 43 10.10 -1.21 -13.82
C LEU A 43 9.51 -1.06 -12.39
N ARG A 44 9.62 0.14 -11.80
CA ARG A 44 9.08 0.43 -10.48
C ARG A 44 7.56 0.26 -10.44
N PHE A 45 6.84 0.74 -11.45
CA PHE A 45 5.40 0.59 -11.53
C PHE A 45 4.97 -0.87 -11.74
N CYS A 46 5.72 -1.67 -12.50
CA CYS A 46 5.50 -3.12 -12.55
C CYS A 46 5.59 -3.75 -11.16
N SER A 47 6.57 -3.34 -10.34
CA SER A 47 6.70 -3.79 -8.96
C SER A 47 5.54 -3.34 -8.07
N ILE A 48 5.00 -2.14 -8.28
CA ILE A 48 3.80 -1.66 -7.57
C ILE A 48 2.58 -2.52 -7.93
N ILE A 49 2.39 -2.86 -9.21
CA ILE A 49 1.28 -3.71 -9.65
C ILE A 49 1.43 -5.12 -9.06
N ASP A 50 2.64 -5.66 -9.01
CA ASP A 50 2.93 -6.95 -8.37
C ASP A 50 2.53 -6.95 -6.89
N ASN A 51 2.84 -5.87 -6.16
CA ASN A 51 2.39 -5.71 -4.77
C ASN A 51 0.86 -5.60 -4.65
N ASN A 52 0.20 -4.91 -5.59
CA ASN A 52 -1.26 -4.86 -5.62
C ASN A 52 -1.88 -6.23 -5.87
N ILE A 53 -1.28 -7.06 -6.74
CA ILE A 53 -1.70 -8.45 -6.99
C ILE A 53 -1.57 -9.27 -5.70
N ASN A 54 -0.46 -9.12 -4.97
CA ASN A 54 -0.23 -9.80 -3.70
C ASN A 54 -1.29 -9.42 -2.65
N GLU A 55 -1.60 -8.13 -2.56
CA GLU A 55 -2.64 -7.65 -1.66
C GLU A 55 -4.01 -8.23 -2.03
N LEU A 56 -4.37 -8.25 -3.30
CA LEU A 56 -5.62 -8.85 -3.77
C LEU A 56 -5.66 -10.36 -3.48
N ALA A 57 -4.57 -11.06 -3.74
CA ALA A 57 -4.47 -12.50 -3.47
C ALA A 57 -4.62 -12.79 -1.98
N SER A 58 -4.00 -11.98 -1.12
CA SER A 58 -4.07 -12.18 0.33
C SER A 58 -5.46 -11.93 0.92
N ILE A 59 -6.27 -11.03 0.33
CA ILE A 59 -7.57 -10.64 0.89
C ILE A 59 -8.73 -11.37 0.24
N ARG A 60 -8.71 -11.52 -1.11
CA ARG A 60 -9.91 -11.81 -1.91
C ARG A 60 -9.99 -13.23 -2.44
N LEU A 61 -8.88 -13.97 -2.60
CA LEU A 61 -8.91 -15.30 -3.21
C LEU A 61 -9.70 -16.35 -2.40
N LYS A 62 -9.82 -16.16 -1.09
CA LYS A 62 -10.66 -17.04 -0.27
C LYS A 62 -12.14 -16.88 -0.60
N GLU A 63 -12.56 -15.64 -0.89
CA GLU A 63 -13.95 -15.27 -1.15
C GLU A 63 -14.36 -15.53 -2.61
N ASP A 64 -13.42 -15.40 -3.54
CA ASP A 64 -13.66 -15.52 -4.99
C ASP A 64 -12.57 -16.34 -5.69
N LYS A 65 -12.84 -17.63 -5.89
CA LYS A 65 -11.92 -18.55 -6.58
C LYS A 65 -11.73 -18.23 -8.07
N ASN A 66 -12.69 -17.53 -8.70
CA ASN A 66 -12.58 -17.14 -10.11
C ASN A 66 -11.57 -16.00 -10.30
N LEU A 67 -11.32 -15.23 -9.27
CA LEU A 67 -10.34 -14.15 -9.28
C LEU A 67 -8.93 -14.65 -9.61
N ILE A 68 -8.58 -15.89 -9.26
CA ILE A 68 -7.24 -16.44 -9.49
C ILE A 68 -6.81 -16.35 -10.96
N LYS A 69 -7.72 -16.67 -11.89
CA LYS A 69 -7.41 -16.62 -13.33
C LYS A 69 -7.08 -15.21 -13.79
N SER A 70 -7.83 -14.22 -13.30
CA SER A 70 -7.59 -12.81 -13.61
C SER A 70 -6.29 -12.30 -13.02
N LEU A 71 -5.95 -12.71 -11.79
CA LEU A 71 -4.68 -12.34 -11.13
C LEU A 71 -3.49 -12.97 -11.85
N VAL A 72 -3.58 -14.26 -12.22
CA VAL A 72 -2.52 -14.96 -12.98
C VAL A 72 -2.32 -14.30 -14.35
N SER A 73 -3.40 -13.96 -15.05
CA SER A 73 -3.32 -13.25 -16.34
C SER A 73 -2.64 -11.88 -16.17
N LEU A 74 -3.07 -11.09 -15.20
CA LEU A 74 -2.49 -9.78 -14.92
C LEU A 74 -1.00 -9.91 -14.54
N LYS A 75 -0.64 -10.87 -13.69
CA LYS A 75 0.74 -11.12 -13.29
C LYS A 75 1.63 -11.46 -14.50
N ASN A 76 1.15 -12.31 -15.40
CA ASN A 76 1.88 -12.65 -16.63
C ASN A 76 2.08 -11.42 -17.53
N GLU A 77 1.10 -10.52 -17.62
CA GLU A 77 1.24 -9.26 -18.36
C GLU A 77 2.33 -8.36 -17.71
N VAL A 78 2.34 -8.26 -16.37
CA VAL A 78 3.36 -7.52 -15.62
C VAL A 78 4.76 -8.10 -15.85
N ASP A 79 4.92 -9.42 -15.73
CA ASP A 79 6.20 -10.10 -15.93
C ASP A 79 6.76 -9.88 -17.34
N ASN A 80 5.89 -10.01 -18.36
CA ASN A 80 6.29 -9.79 -19.74
C ASN A 80 6.76 -8.34 -19.96
N LYS A 81 6.06 -7.35 -19.42
CA LYS A 81 6.47 -5.93 -19.52
C LYS A 81 7.75 -5.64 -18.77
N PHE A 82 7.88 -6.13 -17.55
CA PHE A 82 9.10 -5.97 -16.74
C PHE A 82 10.31 -6.51 -17.50
N LEU A 83 10.22 -7.75 -17.99
CA LEU A 83 11.30 -8.39 -18.73
C LEU A 83 11.59 -7.66 -20.06
N MET A 84 10.57 -7.16 -20.75
CA MET A 84 10.74 -6.36 -21.96
C MET A 84 11.49 -5.05 -21.66
N TYR A 85 11.13 -4.33 -20.63
CA TYR A 85 11.81 -3.10 -20.23
C TYR A 85 13.25 -3.38 -19.78
N LEU A 86 13.46 -4.44 -19.00
CA LEU A 86 14.80 -4.89 -18.60
C LEU A 86 15.64 -5.25 -19.83
N PHE A 87 15.08 -5.98 -20.78
CA PHE A 87 15.76 -6.31 -22.03
C PHE A 87 16.17 -5.05 -22.83
N ASN A 88 15.31 -4.04 -22.90
CA ASN A 88 15.63 -2.78 -23.55
C ASN A 88 16.80 -2.06 -22.86
N ILE A 89 16.82 -2.05 -21.53
CA ILE A 89 17.94 -1.52 -20.74
C ILE A 89 19.23 -2.28 -21.08
N MET A 90 19.18 -3.61 -21.10
CA MET A 90 20.31 -4.44 -21.43
C MET A 90 20.85 -4.14 -22.84
N LYS A 91 19.95 -4.10 -23.82
CA LYS A 91 20.32 -3.82 -25.22
C LYS A 91 20.97 -2.44 -25.39
N SER A 92 20.45 -1.39 -24.77
CA SER A 92 21.00 -0.03 -24.83
C SER A 92 22.40 0.08 -24.19
N ASN A 93 22.75 -0.85 -23.31
CA ASN A 93 24.02 -0.87 -22.60
C ASN A 93 24.96 -1.99 -23.11
N ASN A 94 24.67 -2.64 -24.23
CA ASN A 94 25.43 -3.77 -24.78
C ASN A 94 25.60 -4.94 -23.78
N LEU A 95 24.66 -5.11 -22.87
CA LEU A 95 24.64 -6.18 -21.88
C LEU A 95 23.94 -7.42 -22.44
N LYS A 96 24.45 -8.62 -22.11
CA LYS A 96 23.90 -9.88 -22.60
C LYS A 96 23.54 -10.81 -21.44
N LEU A 97 22.34 -11.34 -21.42
CA LEU A 97 22.00 -12.44 -20.52
C LEU A 97 22.73 -13.71 -20.99
N SER A 98 23.48 -14.36 -20.12
CA SER A 98 24.25 -15.56 -20.46
C SER A 98 23.95 -16.70 -19.51
N LYS A 99 23.84 -17.89 -20.09
CA LYS A 99 23.74 -19.17 -19.35
C LYS A 99 25.02 -19.98 -19.37
N THR A 100 26.06 -19.51 -20.09
CA THR A 100 27.37 -20.20 -20.22
C THR A 100 28.47 -19.29 -19.71
N PHE A 101 29.40 -19.85 -18.95
CA PHE A 101 30.44 -19.13 -18.23
C PHE A 101 31.79 -19.78 -18.45
N ASP A 102 32.82 -18.97 -18.67
CA ASP A 102 34.19 -19.41 -18.69
C ASP A 102 34.76 -19.56 -17.27
N LYS A 103 36.02 -20.02 -17.17
CA LYS A 103 36.69 -20.26 -15.88
C LYS A 103 36.84 -18.99 -15.02
N ASN A 104 37.03 -17.81 -15.64
CA ASN A 104 37.19 -16.55 -14.92
C ASN A 104 35.83 -16.04 -14.44
N GLU A 105 34.82 -16.12 -15.28
CA GLU A 105 33.44 -15.81 -14.93
C GLU A 105 32.92 -16.70 -13.80
N LEU A 106 33.26 -18.01 -13.80
CA LEU A 106 32.93 -18.92 -12.70
C LEU A 106 33.59 -18.51 -11.38
N LYS A 107 34.84 -18.00 -11.42
CA LYS A 107 35.47 -17.44 -10.22
C LYS A 107 34.80 -16.17 -9.74
N GLU A 108 34.37 -15.30 -10.67
CA GLU A 108 33.66 -14.08 -10.36
C GLU A 108 32.28 -14.41 -9.75
N LEU A 109 31.53 -15.36 -10.32
CA LEU A 109 30.26 -15.83 -9.75
C LEU A 109 30.43 -16.36 -8.34
N LYS A 110 31.48 -17.11 -8.08
CA LYS A 110 31.79 -17.61 -6.73
C LYS A 110 32.11 -16.47 -5.77
N SER A 111 32.83 -15.45 -6.21
CA SER A 111 33.12 -14.25 -5.42
C SER A 111 31.86 -13.46 -5.12
N ILE A 112 30.97 -13.29 -6.10
CA ILE A 112 29.65 -12.64 -5.93
C ILE A 112 28.84 -13.42 -4.90
N PHE A 113 28.78 -14.76 -5.01
CA PHE A 113 28.05 -15.59 -4.06
C PHE A 113 28.56 -15.42 -2.64
N GLU A 114 29.87 -15.60 -2.41
CA GLU A 114 30.45 -15.56 -1.07
C GLU A 114 30.33 -14.17 -0.41
N ASN A 115 30.52 -13.07 -1.18
CA ASN A 115 30.62 -11.72 -0.64
C ASN A 115 29.29 -10.97 -0.64
N LYS A 116 28.41 -11.17 -1.63
CA LYS A 116 27.18 -10.39 -1.79
C LYS A 116 25.92 -11.20 -1.48
N ILE A 117 25.88 -12.50 -1.78
CA ILE A 117 24.67 -13.34 -1.64
C ILE A 117 24.64 -14.06 -0.29
N LYS A 118 25.67 -14.83 0.01
CA LYS A 118 25.76 -15.71 1.18
C LYS A 118 25.48 -15.03 2.53
N PRO A 119 25.92 -13.77 2.79
CA PRO A 119 25.62 -13.10 4.07
C PRO A 119 24.13 -12.93 4.34
N ASN A 120 23.32 -12.84 3.28
CA ASN A 120 21.85 -12.68 3.35
C ASN A 120 21.08 -13.93 2.93
N PHE A 121 21.77 -15.00 2.54
CA PHE A 121 21.19 -16.28 2.09
C PHE A 121 20.94 -17.19 3.30
N GLN A 122 19.84 -16.92 4.01
CA GLN A 122 19.51 -17.62 5.25
C GLN A 122 18.70 -18.87 4.95
N THR A 123 19.30 -20.03 5.16
CA THR A 123 18.62 -21.33 5.04
C THR A 123 17.75 -21.60 6.26
N ILE A 124 16.51 -22.02 6.03
CA ILE A 124 15.61 -22.48 7.07
C ILE A 124 15.97 -23.95 7.37
N ASP A 125 16.36 -24.22 8.62
CA ASP A 125 16.71 -25.58 9.05
C ASP A 125 15.49 -26.50 9.04
N ASN A 126 15.62 -27.61 8.32
CA ASN A 126 14.60 -28.62 8.08
C ASN A 126 14.75 -29.90 8.90
N THR A 127 15.83 -30.05 9.66
CA THR A 127 16.17 -31.30 10.35
C THR A 127 15.09 -31.79 11.34
N LYS A 128 14.24 -30.89 11.83
CA LYS A 128 13.11 -31.19 12.75
C LYS A 128 11.72 -31.09 12.11
N GLY A 129 11.65 -31.05 10.78
CA GLY A 129 10.42 -30.74 10.04
C GLY A 129 10.23 -29.23 9.85
N ILE A 130 9.96 -28.83 8.61
CA ILE A 130 9.87 -27.38 8.26
C ILE A 130 8.71 -26.77 9.03
N ASN A 131 9.00 -25.77 9.86
CA ASN A 131 7.97 -24.89 10.35
C ASN A 131 7.60 -23.85 9.27
N LEU A 132 7.00 -24.32 8.16
CA LEU A 132 6.54 -23.48 7.06
C LEU A 132 5.52 -22.42 7.49
N ARG A 133 4.97 -22.54 8.72
CA ARG A 133 4.15 -21.51 9.34
C ARG A 133 4.93 -20.26 9.72
N ALA A 134 6.26 -20.36 9.83
CA ALA A 134 7.14 -19.22 10.11
C ALA A 134 7.43 -18.34 8.87
N ILE A 135 7.08 -18.84 7.67
CA ILE A 135 7.19 -18.08 6.42
C ILE A 135 6.08 -17.03 6.38
N SER A 136 6.44 -15.75 6.33
CA SER A 136 5.50 -14.64 6.26
C SER A 136 4.90 -14.47 4.85
N SER A 137 3.77 -13.78 4.76
CA SER A 137 3.17 -13.46 3.46
C SER A 137 4.05 -12.48 2.69
N GLY A 138 4.36 -12.83 1.45
CA GLY A 138 5.22 -12.02 0.57
C GLY A 138 6.69 -12.42 0.59
N ASP A 139 7.13 -13.23 1.58
CA ASP A 139 8.51 -13.70 1.65
C ASP A 139 8.88 -14.51 0.40
N THR A 140 10.08 -14.25 -0.12
CA THR A 140 10.64 -14.88 -1.32
C THR A 140 11.82 -15.78 -0.93
N PHE A 141 11.83 -16.99 -1.48
CA PHE A 141 12.82 -18.01 -1.18
C PHE A 141 13.41 -18.61 -2.46
N PHE A 142 14.66 -19.03 -2.41
CA PHE A 142 15.14 -20.07 -3.30
C PHE A 142 14.79 -21.42 -2.68
N VAL A 143 14.08 -22.25 -3.42
CA VAL A 143 13.70 -23.61 -3.00
C VAL A 143 14.54 -24.59 -3.77
N ALA A 144 15.32 -25.43 -3.07
CA ALA A 144 16.10 -26.50 -3.65
C ALA A 144 15.50 -27.85 -3.26
N ARG A 145 15.28 -28.74 -4.24
CA ARG A 145 15.02 -30.15 -4.00
C ARG A 145 16.37 -30.88 -3.98
N LEU A 146 16.64 -31.49 -2.85
CA LEU A 146 17.88 -32.22 -2.58
C LEU A 146 17.61 -33.69 -2.39
N GLU A 147 18.50 -34.56 -2.88
CA GLU A 147 18.47 -35.98 -2.60
C GLU A 147 18.87 -36.23 -1.13
N ASN A 148 18.09 -37.02 -0.41
CA ASN A 148 18.31 -37.25 1.02
C ASN A 148 19.32 -38.39 1.23
N LYS A 149 20.51 -38.07 1.66
CA LYS A 149 21.58 -39.05 1.92
C LYS A 149 21.22 -40.10 2.99
N GLU A 150 20.38 -39.73 3.95
CA GLU A 150 19.88 -40.69 4.96
C GLU A 150 18.97 -41.75 4.35
N TYR A 151 18.18 -41.36 3.30
CA TYR A 151 17.35 -42.28 2.56
C TYR A 151 18.23 -43.27 1.79
N ILE A 152 19.27 -42.79 1.13
CA ILE A 152 20.20 -43.63 0.36
C ILE A 152 20.91 -44.63 1.30
N LYS A 153 21.36 -44.20 2.47
CA LYS A 153 21.95 -45.08 3.49
C LYS A 153 20.99 -46.15 4.02
N ASN A 154 19.68 -45.81 4.11
CA ASN A 154 18.65 -46.72 4.57
C ASN A 154 18.15 -47.68 3.49
N VAL A 155 18.36 -47.36 2.24
CA VAL A 155 17.99 -48.18 1.05
C VAL A 155 19.16 -49.04 0.58
N SER A 156 20.40 -48.57 0.77
CA SER A 156 21.60 -49.39 0.52
C SER A 156 21.72 -50.42 1.63
N LEU A 157 21.59 -51.66 1.28
CA LEU A 157 21.81 -52.84 2.19
C LEU A 157 23.23 -52.92 2.76
N GLU A 158 24.05 -51.89 2.63
CA GLU A 158 25.40 -51.77 3.18
C GLU A 158 25.44 -51.52 4.68
N GLY A 159 24.77 -52.30 5.46
CA GLY A 159 24.79 -52.20 6.93
C GLY A 159 24.10 -53.32 7.65
N TYR A 160 23.53 -54.24 6.90
CA TYR A 160 23.00 -55.49 7.47
C TYR A 160 23.94 -56.62 7.14
N ASP A 161 24.45 -57.25 8.17
CA ASP A 161 25.15 -58.51 8.03
C ASP A 161 24.16 -59.55 7.48
N LEU A 162 24.62 -60.42 6.58
CA LEU A 162 23.76 -61.44 5.98
C LEU A 162 23.12 -62.35 7.04
N GLU A 163 23.75 -62.47 8.21
CA GLU A 163 23.22 -63.20 9.36
C GLU A 163 22.03 -62.45 10.02
N ASP A 164 22.08 -61.15 10.13
CA ASP A 164 20.96 -60.31 10.63
C ASP A 164 19.71 -60.38 9.71
N LEU A 165 19.94 -60.40 8.40
CA LEU A 165 18.86 -60.53 7.41
C LEU A 165 18.23 -61.95 7.46
N TYR A 166 19.02 -62.97 7.63
CA TYR A 166 18.53 -64.35 7.81
C TYR A 166 17.73 -64.53 9.10
N PHE A 167 18.22 -63.96 10.20
CA PHE A 167 17.53 -64.00 11.51
C PHE A 167 16.18 -63.26 11.50
N MET A 168 16.08 -62.11 10.78
CA MET A 168 14.84 -61.39 10.61
C MET A 168 13.83 -62.11 9.71
N MET A 169 14.30 -62.84 8.68
CA MET A 169 13.45 -63.64 7.81
C MET A 169 12.91 -64.90 8.49
N GLU A 170 13.68 -65.54 9.38
CA GLU A 170 13.22 -66.72 10.13
C GLU A 170 12.20 -66.41 11.22
N ASN A 171 12.21 -65.20 11.79
CA ASN A 171 11.32 -64.85 12.92
C ASN A 171 10.04 -64.12 12.50
N ASN A 172 9.73 -63.97 11.21
CA ASN A 172 8.57 -63.24 10.72
C ASN A 172 8.36 -61.87 11.44
N GLU A 173 9.42 -61.24 11.86
CA GLU A 173 9.37 -59.87 12.37
C GLU A 173 9.11 -58.95 11.21
N ASP A 174 7.91 -58.39 11.15
CA ASP A 174 7.61 -57.26 10.30
C ASP A 174 8.69 -56.23 10.49
N ILE A 175 9.52 -56.02 9.47
CA ILE A 175 10.46 -54.92 9.36
C ILE A 175 9.59 -53.68 9.34
N LYS A 176 9.23 -53.18 10.51
CA LYS A 176 8.62 -51.83 10.62
C LYS A 176 9.72 -50.85 10.22
N PRO A 177 9.59 -50.20 9.06
CA PRO A 177 10.56 -49.19 8.66
C PRO A 177 10.61 -48.17 9.79
N LYS A 178 11.76 -48.01 10.45
CA LYS A 178 12.06 -46.84 11.27
C LYS A 178 11.60 -45.64 10.44
N LYS A 179 10.65 -44.82 10.92
CA LYS A 179 9.99 -43.66 10.32
C LYS A 179 10.50 -43.39 8.92
N SER A 180 9.72 -43.64 7.87
CA SER A 180 10.14 -43.55 6.48
C SER A 180 10.83 -42.20 6.22
N VAL A 181 12.12 -42.25 6.07
CA VAL A 181 12.93 -41.07 5.70
C VAL A 181 12.56 -40.71 4.27
N PRO A 182 12.15 -39.49 3.95
CA PRO A 182 11.74 -39.13 2.60
C PRO A 182 12.93 -39.18 1.65
N GLU A 183 12.73 -39.65 0.43
CA GLU A 183 13.75 -39.70 -0.65
C GLU A 183 14.33 -38.32 -0.98
N PHE A 184 13.49 -37.30 -0.94
CA PHE A 184 13.88 -35.92 -1.23
C PHE A 184 13.48 -34.98 -0.10
N ILE A 185 14.32 -33.98 0.14
CA ILE A 185 14.05 -32.88 1.06
C ILE A 185 13.99 -31.55 0.28
N LEU A 186 13.12 -30.65 0.74
CA LEU A 186 13.08 -29.27 0.25
C LEU A 186 13.89 -28.38 1.20
N ASN A 187 14.84 -27.65 0.63
CA ASN A 187 15.58 -26.63 1.34
C ASN A 187 15.08 -25.24 0.93
N PHE A 188 14.81 -24.37 1.90
CA PHE A 188 14.33 -23.01 1.66
C PHE A 188 15.37 -22.02 2.14
N SER A 189 15.86 -21.18 1.23
CA SER A 189 16.79 -20.11 1.56
C SER A 189 16.17 -18.76 1.24
N ARG A 190 16.08 -17.87 2.25
CA ARG A 190 15.47 -16.55 2.12
C ARG A 190 16.31 -15.66 1.21
N ILE A 191 15.63 -14.88 0.33
CA ILE A 191 16.31 -14.05 -0.67
C ILE A 191 15.73 -12.63 -0.78
N ASP A 192 14.84 -12.21 0.11
CA ASP A 192 14.12 -10.93 0.02
C ASP A 192 15.02 -9.69 -0.11
N ASN A 193 16.20 -9.72 0.51
CA ASN A 193 17.17 -8.62 0.51
C ASN A 193 18.35 -8.85 -0.43
N ILE A 194 18.24 -9.82 -1.34
CA ILE A 194 19.31 -10.18 -2.29
C ILE A 194 18.94 -9.65 -3.67
N PRO A 195 19.82 -8.89 -4.35
CA PRO A 195 19.59 -8.49 -5.74
C PRO A 195 19.34 -9.71 -6.64
N ARG A 196 18.39 -9.57 -7.58
CA ARG A 196 18.02 -10.65 -8.51
C ARG A 196 18.92 -10.70 -9.75
N PHE A 197 19.58 -9.58 -10.08
CA PHE A 197 20.39 -9.45 -11.28
C PHE A 197 21.78 -8.89 -10.92
N TYR A 198 22.81 -9.46 -11.52
CA TYR A 198 24.21 -9.07 -11.34
C TYR A 198 24.86 -8.87 -12.70
N THR A 199 25.77 -7.90 -12.80
CA THR A 199 26.56 -7.66 -14.00
C THR A 199 28.00 -8.14 -13.76
N LEU A 200 28.50 -9.02 -14.62
CA LEU A 200 29.88 -9.49 -14.60
C LEU A 200 30.81 -8.45 -15.26
N THR A 201 32.10 -8.53 -14.97
CA THR A 201 33.14 -7.68 -15.58
C THR A 201 33.18 -7.78 -17.11
N THR A 202 32.70 -8.91 -17.66
CA THR A 202 32.57 -9.15 -19.10
C THR A 202 31.33 -8.49 -19.73
N GLY A 203 30.51 -7.77 -18.96
CA GLY A 203 29.26 -7.19 -19.44
C GLY A 203 28.10 -8.19 -19.54
N LYS A 204 28.31 -9.44 -19.09
CA LYS A 204 27.22 -10.40 -19.01
C LYS A 204 26.34 -10.12 -17.79
N ILE A 205 25.01 -10.20 -17.97
CA ILE A 205 24.06 -10.20 -16.86
C ILE A 205 23.72 -11.64 -16.46
N VAL A 206 23.66 -11.88 -15.17
CA VAL A 206 23.32 -13.17 -14.57
C VAL A 206 22.23 -12.98 -13.51
N THR A 207 21.30 -13.92 -13.42
CA THR A 207 20.29 -13.89 -12.37
C THR A 207 20.78 -14.64 -11.13
N LEU A 208 20.20 -14.32 -9.98
CA LEU A 208 20.46 -15.02 -8.73
C LEU A 208 20.24 -16.53 -8.88
N GLU A 209 19.17 -16.93 -9.57
CA GLU A 209 18.83 -18.33 -9.84
C GLU A 209 19.93 -19.03 -10.66
N MET A 210 20.47 -18.35 -11.66
CA MET A 210 21.59 -18.89 -12.47
C MET A 210 22.83 -19.07 -11.62
N ILE A 211 23.16 -18.10 -10.75
CA ILE A 211 24.33 -18.20 -9.86
C ILE A 211 24.17 -19.40 -8.94
N ILE A 212 22.99 -19.57 -8.30
CA ILE A 212 22.75 -20.69 -7.39
C ILE A 212 22.80 -22.03 -8.14
N ASN A 213 22.16 -22.10 -9.33
CA ASN A 213 22.15 -23.31 -10.13
C ASN A 213 23.54 -23.71 -10.64
N VAL A 214 24.38 -22.75 -11.02
CA VAL A 214 25.75 -23.00 -11.46
C VAL A 214 26.67 -23.42 -10.29
N LEU A 215 26.44 -22.84 -9.12
CA LEU A 215 27.25 -23.12 -7.93
C LEU A 215 26.59 -24.15 -6.98
N ASN A 216 25.60 -24.90 -7.44
CA ASN A 216 24.81 -25.81 -6.58
C ASN A 216 25.71 -26.79 -5.80
N ASN A 217 26.71 -27.41 -6.42
CA ASN A 217 27.64 -28.31 -5.76
C ASN A 217 28.52 -27.64 -4.70
N HIS A 218 28.73 -26.32 -4.83
CA HIS A 218 29.47 -25.54 -3.84
C HIS A 218 28.57 -25.14 -2.68
N ILE A 219 27.29 -24.86 -2.95
CA ILE A 219 26.30 -24.40 -1.97
C ILE A 219 25.77 -25.58 -1.15
N TYR A 220 25.39 -26.68 -1.82
CA TYR A 220 24.77 -27.86 -1.22
C TYR A 220 25.74 -29.05 -1.12
N LYS A 221 26.92 -28.84 -0.50
CA LYS A 221 28.02 -29.82 -0.42
C LYS A 221 27.59 -31.18 0.15
N ASP A 222 26.63 -31.17 1.09
CA ASP A 222 26.23 -32.34 1.84
C ASP A 222 25.13 -33.16 1.17
N ASN A 223 24.41 -32.60 0.19
CA ASN A 223 23.32 -33.24 -0.51
C ASN A 223 23.39 -32.97 -2.01
N LYS A 224 22.94 -33.93 -2.80
CA LYS A 224 22.90 -33.74 -4.25
C LYS A 224 21.74 -32.87 -4.63
N PHE A 225 22.00 -31.74 -5.31
CA PHE A 225 21.00 -30.87 -5.87
C PHE A 225 20.33 -31.53 -7.08
N ILE A 226 19.00 -31.54 -7.11
CA ILE A 226 18.20 -32.15 -8.19
C ILE A 226 17.49 -31.07 -9.01
N ASP A 227 16.85 -30.12 -8.34
CA ASP A 227 16.01 -29.09 -8.98
C ASP A 227 15.86 -27.91 -8.01
N GLY A 228 15.64 -26.71 -8.53
CA GLY A 228 15.38 -25.55 -7.68
C GLY A 228 15.13 -24.27 -8.44
N GLY A 229 14.49 -23.34 -7.76
CA GLY A 229 14.13 -22.05 -8.31
C GLY A 229 13.51 -21.16 -7.24
N ILE A 230 13.06 -19.99 -7.68
CA ILE A 230 12.44 -19.03 -6.78
C ILE A 230 10.98 -19.40 -6.49
N CYS A 231 10.62 -19.21 -5.22
CA CYS A 231 9.27 -19.40 -4.70
C CYS A 231 8.88 -18.20 -3.84
N ARG A 232 7.65 -17.69 -4.00
CA ARG A 232 7.06 -16.68 -3.12
C ARG A 232 5.74 -17.18 -2.58
N VAL A 233 5.52 -17.00 -1.29
CA VAL A 233 4.33 -17.46 -0.60
C VAL A 233 3.46 -16.28 -0.21
N ILE A 234 2.25 -16.20 -0.74
CA ILE A 234 1.25 -15.21 -0.36
C ILE A 234 0.21 -15.90 0.52
N ARG A 235 0.02 -15.39 1.73
CA ARG A 235 -0.90 -15.95 2.70
C ARG A 235 -2.18 -15.16 2.80
N TYR A 236 -3.25 -15.86 3.12
CA TYR A 236 -4.52 -15.19 3.45
C TYR A 236 -4.35 -14.31 4.69
N ASP A 237 -4.69 -13.04 4.55
CA ASP A 237 -4.61 -12.04 5.61
C ASP A 237 -6.01 -11.59 6.04
N ASN A 238 -6.51 -12.17 7.11
CA ASN A 238 -7.75 -11.73 7.74
C ASN A 238 -7.46 -10.78 8.90
N ILE A 239 -7.28 -9.50 8.57
CA ILE A 239 -7.04 -8.44 9.56
C ILE A 239 -8.19 -8.32 10.56
N GLU A 240 -9.43 -8.65 10.16
CA GLU A 240 -10.61 -8.55 11.03
C GLU A 240 -10.54 -9.58 12.18
N GLU A 241 -9.84 -10.70 12.00
CA GLU A 241 -9.63 -11.70 13.05
C GLU A 241 -8.53 -11.32 14.06
N LEU A 242 -7.72 -10.29 13.75
CA LEU A 242 -6.65 -9.87 14.66
C LEU A 242 -7.20 -9.01 15.80
N GLN A 243 -7.44 -9.65 16.95
CA GLN A 243 -7.88 -8.98 18.16
C GLN A 243 -6.68 -8.41 18.94
N LEU A 244 -6.10 -7.28 18.44
CA LEU A 244 -5.17 -6.49 19.23
C LEU A 244 -5.94 -5.74 20.31
N ASP A 245 -5.39 -5.75 21.51
CA ASP A 245 -5.98 -5.11 22.67
C ASP A 245 -5.07 -3.95 23.12
N PRO A 246 -5.53 -2.70 23.03
CA PRO A 246 -4.72 -1.55 23.48
C PRO A 246 -4.33 -1.62 24.97
N GLU A 247 -5.07 -2.37 25.78
CA GLU A 247 -4.78 -2.53 27.21
C GLU A 247 -3.72 -3.58 27.52
N LEU A 248 -3.40 -4.43 26.54
CA LEU A 248 -2.34 -5.43 26.69
C LEU A 248 -0.97 -4.83 26.37
N SER A 249 0.06 -5.35 27.07
CA SER A 249 1.44 -4.97 26.75
C SER A 249 1.81 -5.30 25.30
N THR A 250 2.73 -4.51 24.73
CA THR A 250 3.29 -4.70 23.38
C THR A 250 3.73 -6.13 23.14
N LYS A 251 4.43 -6.75 24.10
CA LYS A 251 4.88 -8.15 24.00
C LYS A 251 3.71 -9.14 23.84
N LYS A 252 2.58 -8.94 24.53
CA LYS A 252 1.39 -9.79 24.39
C LYS A 252 0.70 -9.58 23.03
N ASN A 253 0.61 -8.33 22.57
CA ASN A 253 0.04 -8.01 21.27
C ASN A 253 0.91 -8.54 20.12
N LEU A 254 2.24 -8.40 20.19
CA LEU A 254 3.18 -8.97 19.21
C LEU A 254 3.04 -10.50 19.11
N LYS A 255 2.87 -11.20 20.23
CA LYS A 255 2.59 -12.64 20.20
C LYS A 255 1.30 -12.97 19.43
N LYS A 256 0.26 -12.13 19.51
CA LYS A 256 -0.98 -12.31 18.73
C LYS A 256 -0.73 -12.11 17.24
N VAL A 257 0.06 -11.10 16.85
CA VAL A 257 0.46 -10.85 15.44
C VAL A 257 1.22 -12.05 14.88
N HIS A 258 2.25 -12.52 15.58
CA HIS A 258 3.01 -13.72 15.18
C HIS A 258 2.14 -14.96 15.07
N LYS A 259 1.24 -15.20 16.04
CA LYS A 259 0.33 -16.35 16.02
C LYS A 259 -0.62 -16.31 14.81
N ARG A 260 -1.10 -15.12 14.40
CA ARG A 260 -1.91 -14.95 13.20
C ARG A 260 -1.12 -15.33 11.94
N ASN A 261 0.07 -14.73 11.78
CA ASN A 261 0.92 -14.98 10.61
C ASN A 261 1.24 -16.47 10.45
N ASN A 262 1.46 -17.17 11.57
CA ASN A 262 1.76 -18.59 11.59
C ASN A 262 0.56 -19.51 11.31
N ARG A 263 -0.68 -19.01 11.39
CA ARG A 263 -1.91 -19.82 11.20
C ARG A 263 -2.57 -19.64 9.85
N SER A 264 -2.23 -18.60 9.12
CA SER A 264 -2.85 -18.34 7.83
C SER A 264 -2.35 -19.30 6.74
N TYR A 265 -3.30 -19.82 5.93
CA TYR A 265 -2.98 -20.71 4.80
C TYR A 265 -2.46 -19.90 3.61
N PRO A 266 -1.57 -20.46 2.76
CA PRO A 266 -1.23 -19.85 1.49
C PRO A 266 -2.46 -19.68 0.61
N SER A 267 -2.68 -18.47 0.09
CA SER A 267 -3.72 -18.14 -0.88
C SER A 267 -3.20 -18.28 -2.32
N LEU A 268 -1.91 -18.02 -2.51
CA LEU A 268 -1.20 -18.15 -3.77
C LEU A 268 0.27 -18.47 -3.47
N ILE A 269 0.83 -19.42 -4.19
CA ILE A 269 2.27 -19.69 -4.20
C ILE A 269 2.76 -19.48 -5.64
N GLU A 270 3.67 -18.55 -5.82
CA GLU A 270 4.34 -18.30 -7.09
C GLU A 270 5.62 -19.13 -7.14
N ILE A 271 5.92 -19.71 -8.29
CA ILE A 271 7.15 -20.45 -8.53
C ILE A 271 7.68 -20.15 -9.95
N ASP A 272 8.99 -20.32 -10.13
CA ASP A 272 9.62 -20.21 -11.45
C ASP A 272 9.07 -21.25 -12.44
N THR A 273 9.03 -20.87 -13.72
CA THR A 273 8.56 -21.74 -14.81
C THR A 273 9.35 -23.03 -14.94
N ASP A 274 10.63 -23.03 -14.60
CA ASP A 274 11.58 -24.14 -14.84
C ASP A 274 11.54 -25.21 -13.73
N ILE A 275 10.86 -24.95 -12.59
CA ILE A 275 10.71 -25.92 -11.50
C ILE A 275 9.87 -27.13 -11.98
N ASP A 276 10.32 -28.34 -11.72
CA ASP A 276 9.66 -29.56 -12.17
C ASP A 276 8.37 -29.88 -11.36
N ASP A 277 7.54 -30.77 -11.91
CA ASP A 277 6.26 -31.15 -11.30
C ASP A 277 6.42 -31.97 -10.00
N LYS A 278 7.56 -32.68 -9.83
CA LYS A 278 7.84 -33.42 -8.59
C LYS A 278 8.09 -32.44 -7.44
N THR A 279 8.84 -31.39 -7.70
CA THR A 279 9.10 -30.30 -6.73
C THR A 279 7.79 -29.59 -6.37
N ILE A 280 6.90 -29.33 -7.36
CA ILE A 280 5.57 -28.74 -7.09
C ILE A 280 4.74 -29.64 -6.17
N LYS A 281 4.70 -30.95 -6.42
CA LYS A 281 3.96 -31.90 -5.57
C LYS A 281 4.51 -31.93 -4.13
N LEU A 282 5.83 -31.87 -3.98
CA LEU A 282 6.47 -31.80 -2.66
C LEU A 282 6.17 -30.47 -1.96
N LEU A 283 6.19 -29.33 -2.66
CA LEU A 283 5.77 -28.04 -2.14
C LEU A 283 4.33 -28.06 -1.67
N ALA A 284 3.41 -28.57 -2.54
CA ALA A 284 1.99 -28.67 -2.18
C ALA A 284 1.77 -29.51 -0.91
N LYS A 285 2.47 -30.64 -0.80
CA LYS A 285 2.44 -31.50 0.41
C LYS A 285 2.99 -30.76 1.62
N SER A 286 4.12 -30.09 1.49
CA SER A 286 4.78 -29.36 2.58
C SER A 286 3.94 -28.21 3.13
N PHE A 287 3.29 -27.43 2.26
CA PHE A 287 2.40 -26.34 2.65
C PHE A 287 0.97 -26.79 2.98
N ASN A 288 0.66 -28.07 2.80
CA ASN A 288 -0.69 -28.65 2.95
C ASN A 288 -1.74 -27.90 2.11
N VAL A 289 -1.41 -27.67 0.83
CA VAL A 289 -2.28 -26.99 -0.14
C VAL A 289 -2.51 -27.88 -1.38
N LYS A 290 -3.56 -27.56 -2.14
CA LYS A 290 -3.77 -28.18 -3.46
C LYS A 290 -2.79 -27.60 -4.47
N THR A 291 -2.40 -28.37 -5.48
CA THR A 291 -1.45 -27.91 -6.52
C THR A 291 -1.96 -26.70 -7.31
N ASN A 292 -3.27 -26.49 -7.41
CA ASN A 292 -3.85 -25.31 -8.08
C ASN A 292 -3.63 -23.97 -7.32
N VAL A 293 -3.14 -24.00 -6.09
CA VAL A 293 -2.68 -22.82 -5.35
C VAL A 293 -1.28 -22.38 -5.81
N ILE A 294 -0.54 -23.30 -6.45
CA ILE A 294 0.82 -23.08 -6.93
C ILE A 294 0.77 -22.73 -8.41
N ASN A 295 1.27 -21.57 -8.78
CA ASN A 295 1.25 -21.08 -10.16
C ASN A 295 2.65 -20.70 -10.63
N ARG A 296 2.96 -21.03 -11.88
CA ARG A 296 4.24 -20.76 -12.53
C ARG A 296 4.27 -19.37 -13.12
N PHE A 297 5.35 -18.62 -12.89
CA PHE A 297 5.56 -17.29 -13.42
C PHE A 297 6.99 -17.12 -13.96
N LYS A 298 7.14 -16.30 -15.01
CA LYS A 298 8.44 -15.99 -15.59
C LYS A 298 9.34 -15.19 -14.65
N LEU A 299 8.72 -14.41 -13.76
CA LEU A 299 9.42 -13.58 -12.78
C LEU A 299 8.69 -13.64 -11.44
N VAL A 300 9.09 -14.56 -10.59
CA VAL A 300 8.55 -14.67 -9.23
C VAL A 300 9.00 -13.46 -8.40
N GLY A 301 8.06 -12.78 -7.76
CA GLY A 301 8.39 -11.64 -6.91
C GLY A 301 8.96 -10.46 -7.70
N CYS A 302 8.24 -9.95 -8.70
CA CYS A 302 8.66 -8.77 -9.48
C CYS A 302 9.03 -7.58 -8.58
N SER A 303 8.34 -7.38 -7.45
CA SER A 303 8.66 -6.34 -6.47
C SER A 303 10.03 -6.52 -5.82
N THR A 304 10.47 -7.76 -5.57
CA THR A 304 11.82 -8.05 -5.07
C THR A 304 12.86 -8.04 -6.20
N ALA A 305 12.45 -8.38 -7.42
CA ALA A 305 13.31 -8.35 -8.60
C ALA A 305 13.73 -6.92 -9.00
N PHE A 306 13.02 -5.89 -8.52
CA PHE A 306 13.41 -4.49 -8.74
C PHE A 306 14.73 -4.11 -8.03
N ASN A 307 15.17 -4.89 -7.05
CA ASN A 307 16.53 -4.77 -6.48
C ASN A 307 17.58 -5.26 -7.50
N ILE A 308 17.84 -4.45 -8.49
CA ILE A 308 18.83 -4.70 -9.55
C ILE A 308 20.13 -3.95 -9.19
N ASP A 309 21.26 -4.62 -9.26
CA ASP A 309 22.57 -3.97 -9.14
C ASP A 309 22.90 -3.22 -10.45
N PHE A 310 22.41 -1.99 -10.55
CA PHE A 310 22.62 -1.11 -11.71
C PHE A 310 23.93 -0.32 -11.68
N ASN A 311 24.85 -0.59 -10.73
CA ASN A 311 26.03 0.22 -10.52
C ASN A 311 26.93 0.37 -11.76
N ASN A 312 26.83 -0.55 -12.72
CA ASN A 312 27.59 -0.54 -13.97
C ASN A 312 26.76 -0.16 -15.21
N ILE A 313 25.48 0.25 -15.05
CA ILE A 313 24.64 0.66 -16.18
C ILE A 313 24.76 2.17 -16.33
N VAL A 314 25.67 2.62 -17.19
CA VAL A 314 26.12 4.02 -17.22
C VAL A 314 25.34 4.89 -18.20
N ASN A 315 24.79 4.36 -19.31
CA ASN A 315 24.29 5.14 -20.45
C ASN A 315 22.80 4.93 -20.70
N ILE A 316 21.93 5.50 -19.86
CA ILE A 316 20.51 5.67 -20.20
C ILE A 316 20.15 7.12 -19.90
N GLU A 317 19.77 7.86 -20.94
CA GLU A 317 19.02 9.11 -20.80
C GLU A 317 17.61 8.76 -20.27
N ASP A 318 17.02 9.63 -19.47
CA ASP A 318 15.66 9.48 -18.92
C ASP A 318 15.45 8.21 -18.03
N LYS A 319 16.38 7.94 -17.13
CA LYS A 319 16.26 6.80 -16.18
C LYS A 319 15.05 6.91 -15.28
N TYR A 320 14.87 8.06 -14.68
CA TYR A 320 13.83 8.40 -13.71
C TYR A 320 13.16 9.71 -14.12
N PHE A 321 12.00 9.98 -13.56
CA PHE A 321 11.45 11.33 -13.65
C PHE A 321 12.46 12.35 -13.13
N ASP A 322 12.45 13.54 -13.74
CA ASP A 322 13.25 14.67 -13.27
C ASP A 322 13.08 14.88 -11.78
N ASN A 323 14.19 15.19 -11.08
CA ASN A 323 14.13 15.42 -9.65
C ASN A 323 13.45 16.78 -9.38
N GLN A 324 12.13 16.75 -9.24
CA GLN A 324 11.35 17.92 -8.84
C GLN A 324 11.50 18.10 -7.33
N LYS A 325 12.18 19.17 -6.92
CA LYS A 325 12.28 19.53 -5.51
C LYS A 325 10.98 20.24 -5.09
N PRO A 326 10.36 19.79 -3.98
CA PRO A 326 9.19 20.51 -3.47
C PRO A 326 9.57 21.92 -3.01
N PHE A 327 8.63 22.87 -3.19
CA PHE A 327 8.82 24.25 -2.78
C PHE A 327 8.58 24.40 -1.28
N ASN A 328 9.34 25.26 -0.63
CA ASN A 328 9.10 25.69 0.74
C ASN A 328 8.76 27.18 0.72
N ASN A 329 7.46 27.50 0.77
CA ASN A 329 6.93 28.86 0.62
C ASN A 329 6.81 29.59 1.99
N TYR A 330 7.24 28.95 3.10
CA TYR A 330 7.06 29.49 4.45
C TYR A 330 8.38 29.51 5.20
N ASP A 331 8.59 30.59 5.96
CA ASP A 331 9.69 30.70 6.91
C ASP A 331 9.45 29.71 8.06
N LYS A 332 10.38 28.76 8.21
CA LYS A 332 10.32 27.71 9.22
C LYS A 332 10.23 28.20 10.67
N ASP A 333 10.71 29.41 10.93
CA ASP A 333 10.77 29.98 12.28
C ASP A 333 9.62 30.99 12.55
N LYS A 334 8.69 31.18 11.55
CA LYS A 334 7.55 32.10 11.63
C LYS A 334 6.23 31.49 11.20
N LEU A 335 6.16 30.16 11.13
CA LEU A 335 4.99 29.48 10.61
C LEU A 335 3.76 29.67 11.52
N LEU A 336 3.91 29.62 12.83
CA LEU A 336 2.80 29.88 13.76
C LEU A 336 2.31 31.33 13.67
N GLU A 337 3.21 32.30 13.45
CA GLU A 337 2.81 33.68 13.23
C GLU A 337 2.01 33.83 11.91
N THR A 338 2.46 33.17 10.85
CA THR A 338 1.75 33.13 9.58
C THR A 338 0.35 32.56 9.73
N ILE A 339 0.22 31.37 10.38
CA ILE A 339 -1.06 30.68 10.60
C ILE A 339 -2.01 31.50 11.47
N LYS A 340 -1.48 32.31 12.40
CA LYS A 340 -2.29 33.21 13.20
C LYS A 340 -2.95 34.32 12.37
N ASN A 341 -2.31 34.77 11.31
CA ASN A 341 -2.76 35.87 10.47
C ASN A 341 -3.62 35.40 9.29
N GLN A 342 -3.41 34.19 8.77
CA GLN A 342 -4.14 33.61 7.65
C GLN A 342 -4.09 32.09 7.70
N ASP A 343 -5.11 31.45 7.19
CA ASP A 343 -5.09 30.00 6.96
C ASP A 343 -4.05 29.64 5.88
N VAL A 344 -3.44 28.45 6.01
CA VAL A 344 -2.38 27.97 5.10
C VAL A 344 -2.79 26.63 4.50
N LEU A 345 -2.67 26.50 3.20
CA LEU A 345 -2.85 25.25 2.46
C LEU A 345 -1.54 24.84 1.78
N LEU A 346 -1.13 23.59 1.97
CA LEU A 346 -0.02 22.99 1.23
C LEU A 346 -0.53 21.84 0.37
N SER A 347 -0.04 21.78 -0.87
CA SER A 347 -0.31 20.72 -1.81
C SER A 347 0.91 19.82 -2.00
N HIS A 348 0.95 18.67 -1.30
CA HIS A 348 2.02 17.70 -1.45
C HIS A 348 1.82 16.85 -2.72
N PRO A 349 2.90 16.38 -3.37
CA PRO A 349 4.32 16.54 -3.04
C PRO A 349 4.96 17.80 -3.67
N TYR A 350 4.16 18.71 -4.20
CA TYR A 350 4.63 19.92 -4.89
C TYR A 350 5.23 20.92 -3.90
N GLU A 351 4.60 21.06 -2.74
CA GLU A 351 5.11 21.83 -1.60
C GLU A 351 5.68 20.90 -0.53
N SER A 352 6.73 21.37 0.17
CA SER A 352 7.48 20.55 1.10
C SER A 352 6.65 20.09 2.29
N TYR A 353 6.75 18.80 2.60
CA TYR A 353 6.21 18.24 3.83
C TYR A 353 7.02 18.67 5.08
N ASP A 354 8.23 19.20 4.89
CA ASP A 354 9.07 19.71 5.99
C ASP A 354 8.35 20.80 6.76
N THR A 355 7.47 21.59 6.09
CA THR A 355 6.60 22.58 6.75
C THR A 355 5.71 21.96 7.85
N VAL A 356 5.23 20.73 7.66
CA VAL A 356 4.46 20.02 8.72
C VAL A 356 5.36 19.63 9.90
N ILE A 357 6.62 19.29 9.62
CA ILE A 357 7.63 19.00 10.66
C ILE A 357 7.99 20.29 11.43
N ASP A 358 8.22 21.39 10.69
CA ASP A 358 8.55 22.69 11.26
C ASP A 358 7.41 23.22 12.14
N PHE A 359 6.14 23.02 11.74
CA PHE A 359 4.97 23.33 12.54
C PHE A 359 4.99 22.62 13.91
N LEU A 360 5.26 21.33 13.92
CA LEU A 360 5.39 20.57 15.18
C LEU A 360 6.60 21.02 15.99
N LYS A 361 7.74 21.26 15.34
CA LYS A 361 8.98 21.72 15.96
C LYS A 361 8.83 23.09 16.60
N GLU A 362 8.21 24.05 15.91
CA GLU A 362 7.92 25.36 16.46
C GLU A 362 6.97 25.24 17.67
N GLY A 363 5.96 24.37 17.59
CA GLY A 363 5.07 24.06 18.71
C GLY A 363 5.80 23.44 19.92
N VAL A 364 6.77 22.54 19.69
CA VAL A 364 7.59 21.95 20.76
C VAL A 364 8.45 23.00 21.45
N ASN A 365 8.98 23.96 20.70
CA ASN A 365 9.88 24.97 21.20
C ASN A 365 9.14 26.19 21.80
N ASN A 366 7.90 26.45 21.43
CA ASN A 366 7.13 27.60 21.92
C ASN A 366 6.70 27.39 23.39
N PRO A 367 7.15 28.23 24.34
CA PRO A 367 6.82 28.08 25.76
C PRO A 367 5.34 28.29 26.08
N ASN A 368 4.58 28.98 25.22
CA ASN A 368 3.14 29.21 25.40
C ASN A 368 2.30 27.99 24.95
N VAL A 369 2.84 27.10 24.10
CA VAL A 369 2.18 25.83 23.74
C VAL A 369 2.31 24.88 24.94
N LYS A 370 1.18 24.54 25.55
CA LYS A 370 1.11 23.70 26.77
C LYS A 370 0.77 22.25 26.46
N SER A 371 -0.03 22.01 25.41
CA SER A 371 -0.42 20.65 25.04
C SER A 371 -0.30 20.44 23.53
N ILE A 372 0.07 19.21 23.16
CA ILE A 372 0.16 18.73 21.76
C ILE A 372 -0.74 17.50 21.62
N TYR A 373 -1.59 17.48 20.60
CA TYR A 373 -2.46 16.34 20.28
C TYR A 373 -2.20 15.89 18.86
N GLN A 374 -1.89 14.60 18.65
CA GLN A 374 -1.60 14.09 17.30
C GLN A 374 -2.14 12.68 17.06
N THR A 375 -2.66 12.44 15.86
CA THR A 375 -2.99 11.11 15.38
C THR A 375 -1.81 10.49 14.63
N ILE A 376 -1.53 9.21 14.85
CA ILE A 376 -0.54 8.43 14.11
C ILE A 376 -1.19 7.16 13.56
N TYR A 377 -1.17 7.02 12.23
CA TYR A 377 -1.62 5.83 11.52
C TYR A 377 -0.45 5.05 10.92
N ARG A 378 0.40 5.72 10.14
CA ARG A 378 1.65 5.19 9.56
C ARG A 378 2.69 6.27 9.53
N VAL A 379 3.84 6.01 10.11
CA VAL A 379 5.03 6.85 9.99
C VAL A 379 6.10 6.14 9.16
N SER A 380 7.14 6.87 8.77
CA SER A 380 8.22 6.34 7.93
C SER A 380 9.09 5.29 8.65
N SER A 381 9.29 5.46 9.95
CA SER A 381 10.05 4.57 10.84
C SER A 381 9.79 4.91 12.31
N ILE A 382 10.29 4.07 13.24
CA ILE A 382 10.30 4.35 14.68
C ILE A 382 11.16 5.58 15.05
N ASP A 383 12.12 5.93 14.18
CA ASP A 383 13.04 7.06 14.35
C ASP A 383 12.66 8.25 13.47
N SER A 384 11.40 8.31 12.99
CA SER A 384 10.91 9.46 12.21
C SER A 384 11.01 10.74 13.05
N GLU A 385 11.17 11.89 12.35
CA GLU A 385 11.32 13.19 13.01
C GLU A 385 10.09 13.55 13.85
N ILE A 386 8.90 13.19 13.39
CA ILE A 386 7.65 13.38 14.14
C ILE A 386 7.71 12.66 15.50
N ILE A 387 8.13 11.39 15.51
CA ILE A 387 8.24 10.62 16.77
C ILE A 387 9.26 11.25 17.72
N LYS A 388 10.41 11.71 17.20
CA LYS A 388 11.43 12.39 18.00
C LYS A 388 10.91 13.68 18.62
N LEU A 389 10.24 14.52 17.82
CA LEU A 389 9.68 15.80 18.29
C LEU A 389 8.58 15.60 19.35
N LEU A 390 7.73 14.59 19.22
CA LEU A 390 6.73 14.26 20.23
C LEU A 390 7.38 13.83 21.56
N CYS A 391 8.42 12.99 21.48
CA CYS A 391 9.19 12.61 22.66
C CYS A 391 9.90 13.82 23.30
N GLU A 392 10.45 14.72 22.49
CA GLU A 392 11.09 15.95 22.95
C GLU A 392 10.09 16.89 23.62
N GLY A 393 8.91 17.08 23.02
CA GLY A 393 7.84 17.89 23.59
C GLY A 393 7.43 17.40 25.00
N ALA A 394 7.31 16.11 25.21
CA ALA A 394 6.99 15.53 26.52
C ALA A 394 8.14 15.74 27.51
N LYS A 395 9.39 15.54 27.10
CA LYS A 395 10.58 15.81 27.94
C LYS A 395 10.72 17.30 28.33
N ASN A 396 10.26 18.20 27.47
CA ASN A 396 10.20 19.64 27.70
C ASN A 396 9.02 20.05 28.62
N GLY A 397 8.29 19.06 29.18
CA GLY A 397 7.20 19.30 30.15
C GLY A 397 5.87 19.67 29.52
N LYS A 398 5.69 19.48 28.20
CA LYS A 398 4.40 19.68 27.56
C LYS A 398 3.50 18.45 27.75
N ASP A 399 2.19 18.67 27.81
CA ASP A 399 1.17 17.62 27.80
C ASP A 399 1.01 17.11 26.37
N VAL A 400 1.68 15.98 26.05
CA VAL A 400 1.69 15.40 24.71
C VAL A 400 0.76 14.18 24.66
N ASN A 401 -0.29 14.27 23.86
CA ASN A 401 -1.35 13.28 23.74
C ASN A 401 -1.38 12.69 22.33
N VAL A 402 -1.05 11.40 22.20
CA VAL A 402 -0.91 10.76 20.90
C VAL A 402 -1.84 9.56 20.74
N LEU A 403 -2.64 9.60 19.69
CA LEU A 403 -3.47 8.48 19.29
C LEU A 403 -2.74 7.65 18.23
N VAL A 404 -2.31 6.43 18.59
CA VAL A 404 -1.62 5.52 17.66
C VAL A 404 -2.57 4.41 17.23
N GLU A 405 -2.85 4.30 15.91
CA GLU A 405 -3.66 3.23 15.36
C GLU A 405 -2.87 1.92 15.28
N ILE A 406 -3.12 1.00 16.20
CA ILE A 406 -2.39 -0.27 16.34
C ILE A 406 -2.67 -1.20 15.14
N LYS A 407 -3.88 -1.13 14.56
CA LYS A 407 -4.34 -2.01 13.49
C LYS A 407 -4.06 -1.44 12.08
N ALA A 408 -3.04 -0.59 11.96
CA ALA A 408 -2.59 -0.11 10.66
C ALA A 408 -1.94 -1.28 9.91
N ARG A 409 -2.60 -1.74 8.84
CA ARG A 409 -2.24 -2.95 8.09
C ARG A 409 -0.77 -2.92 7.64
N GLY A 410 -0.02 -3.99 7.97
CA GLY A 410 1.40 -4.11 7.66
C GLY A 410 2.34 -3.28 8.55
N ASN A 411 1.80 -2.45 9.47
CA ASN A 411 2.56 -1.64 10.41
C ASN A 411 2.28 -2.00 11.88
N GLU A 412 1.53 -3.07 12.14
CA GLU A 412 1.07 -3.41 13.49
C GLU A 412 2.24 -3.57 14.47
N GLY A 413 3.29 -4.28 14.07
CA GLY A 413 4.48 -4.47 14.90
C GLY A 413 5.23 -3.17 15.16
N MET A 414 5.43 -2.36 14.12
CA MET A 414 6.11 -1.07 14.22
C MET A 414 5.33 -0.10 15.11
N ASN A 415 4.01 -0.01 14.94
CA ASN A 415 3.17 0.89 15.74
C ASN A 415 3.14 0.50 17.22
N LEU A 416 3.26 -0.79 17.55
CA LEU A 416 3.42 -1.25 18.94
C LEU A 416 4.75 -0.78 19.54
N HIS A 417 5.86 -0.87 18.80
CA HIS A 417 7.16 -0.35 19.28
C HIS A 417 7.17 1.18 19.40
N ILE A 418 6.44 1.89 18.53
CA ILE A 418 6.27 3.34 18.63
C ILE A 418 5.54 3.70 19.94
N ILE A 419 4.50 2.96 20.32
CA ILE A 419 3.79 3.15 21.58
C ILE A 419 4.76 3.01 22.77
N ASP A 420 5.60 1.97 22.78
CA ASP A 420 6.57 1.78 23.86
C ASP A 420 7.52 3.00 23.95
N LYS A 421 8.11 3.41 22.81
CA LYS A 421 9.04 4.56 22.75
C LYS A 421 8.42 5.87 23.22
N LEU A 422 7.19 6.17 22.78
CA LEU A 422 6.45 7.35 23.19
C LEU A 422 6.13 7.32 24.69
N THR A 423 5.67 6.18 25.21
CA THR A 423 5.34 6.00 26.63
C THR A 423 6.58 6.17 27.53
N GLU A 424 7.71 5.60 27.14
CA GLU A 424 8.99 5.76 27.86
C GLU A 424 9.46 7.21 27.92
N SER A 425 9.03 8.04 26.95
CA SER A 425 9.36 9.47 26.91
C SER A 425 8.34 10.36 27.65
N GLY A 426 7.30 9.78 28.28
CA GLY A 426 6.29 10.53 29.03
C GLY A 426 5.11 11.02 28.17
N VAL A 427 4.94 10.51 26.96
CA VAL A 427 3.80 10.82 26.08
C VAL A 427 2.56 10.04 26.51
N ASN A 428 1.42 10.72 26.60
CA ASN A 428 0.12 10.10 26.89
C ASN A 428 -0.41 9.40 25.64
N ILE A 429 -0.58 8.07 25.71
CA ILE A 429 -1.12 7.29 24.60
C ILE A 429 -2.64 7.16 24.73
N ILE A 430 -3.35 7.77 23.79
CA ILE A 430 -4.81 7.65 23.69
C ILE A 430 -5.15 6.29 23.11
N LYS A 431 -5.88 5.49 23.89
CA LYS A 431 -6.25 4.10 23.53
C LYS A 431 -7.63 4.08 22.88
N THR A 432 -7.66 3.64 21.64
CA THR A 432 -8.92 3.53 20.88
C THR A 432 -9.72 2.27 21.24
N TYR A 433 -11.01 2.25 20.88
CA TYR A 433 -11.89 1.08 21.06
C TYR A 433 -11.39 -0.14 20.27
N LYS A 434 -11.64 -1.35 20.80
CA LYS A 434 -11.17 -2.63 20.23
C LYS A 434 -11.53 -2.85 18.76
N ASN A 435 -12.66 -2.32 18.28
CA ASN A 435 -13.22 -2.63 16.96
C ASN A 435 -13.32 -1.44 16.00
N ILE A 436 -12.86 -0.27 16.38
CA ILE A 436 -12.92 0.94 15.56
C ILE A 436 -11.49 1.35 15.19
N LYS A 437 -11.28 1.63 13.89
CA LYS A 437 -10.00 2.17 13.40
C LYS A 437 -10.12 3.68 13.26
N VAL A 438 -9.11 4.41 13.74
CA VAL A 438 -9.02 5.85 13.55
C VAL A 438 -8.15 6.16 12.35
N HIS A 439 -8.73 6.86 11.38
CA HIS A 439 -8.07 7.23 10.13
C HIS A 439 -8.01 8.75 9.91
N SER A 440 -8.46 9.55 10.86
CA SER A 440 -8.28 11.00 10.89
C SER A 440 -6.80 11.38 10.95
N LYS A 441 -6.41 12.49 10.34
CA LYS A 441 -5.07 13.07 10.37
C LYS A 441 -5.17 14.47 10.96
N ALA A 442 -4.90 14.57 12.25
CA ALA A 442 -5.02 15.80 13.03
C ALA A 442 -3.80 16.00 13.94
N LEU A 443 -3.30 17.23 13.98
CA LEU A 443 -2.28 17.69 14.89
C LEU A 443 -2.72 19.06 15.43
N VAL A 444 -2.82 19.19 16.74
CA VAL A 444 -3.23 20.44 17.41
C VAL A 444 -2.20 20.85 18.44
N LEU A 445 -1.78 22.10 18.36
CA LEU A 445 -0.96 22.77 19.35
C LEU A 445 -1.88 23.69 20.17
N LYS A 446 -2.07 23.37 21.46
CA LYS A 446 -2.85 24.19 22.38
C LYS A 446 -1.96 25.22 23.07
N GLU A 447 -2.16 26.48 22.71
CA GLU A 447 -1.49 27.61 23.30
C GLU A 447 -2.28 28.20 24.49
N ILE A 448 -1.60 28.54 25.57
CA ILE A 448 -2.15 29.33 26.67
C ILE A 448 -1.26 30.58 26.83
N LYS A 449 -1.79 31.73 26.44
CA LYS A 449 -1.13 33.00 26.50
C LYS A 449 -2.05 34.03 27.15
N GLU A 450 -1.61 34.72 28.18
CA GLU A 450 -2.39 35.75 28.90
C GLU A 450 -3.78 35.25 29.35
N ASN A 451 -3.83 34.02 29.89
CA ASN A 451 -5.05 33.32 30.30
C ASN A 451 -6.06 33.03 29.15
N LYS A 452 -5.65 33.23 27.91
CA LYS A 452 -6.48 32.87 26.73
C LYS A 452 -6.00 31.55 26.15
N ILE A 453 -6.94 30.71 25.78
CA ILE A 453 -6.69 29.43 25.10
C ILE A 453 -6.88 29.63 23.60
N ASN A 454 -5.84 29.28 22.85
CA ASN A 454 -5.84 29.31 21.40
C ASN A 454 -5.36 27.94 20.86
N TYR A 455 -5.64 27.68 19.58
CA TYR A 455 -5.32 26.43 18.92
C TYR A 455 -4.70 26.71 17.56
N TYR A 456 -3.53 26.16 17.30
CA TYR A 456 -2.98 26.01 15.97
C TYR A 456 -3.31 24.58 15.54
N THR A 457 -4.06 24.44 14.47
CA THR A 457 -4.61 23.15 14.04
C THR A 457 -4.12 22.82 12.64
N HIS A 458 -3.54 21.62 12.48
CA HIS A 458 -3.24 21.03 11.20
C HIS A 458 -4.16 19.84 10.95
N LEU A 459 -4.79 19.81 9.77
CA LEU A 459 -5.61 18.71 9.29
C LEU A 459 -5.12 18.27 7.90
N GLY A 460 -4.87 16.97 7.74
CA GLY A 460 -4.35 16.43 6.49
C GLY A 460 -5.30 15.43 5.83
N THR A 461 -5.26 15.34 4.49
CA THR A 461 -5.85 14.21 3.76
C THR A 461 -4.90 13.00 3.76
N GLY A 462 -3.59 13.22 3.89
CA GLY A 462 -2.51 12.25 3.91
C GLY A 462 -1.99 11.89 5.29
N ASN A 463 -1.27 10.76 5.41
CA ASN A 463 -0.68 10.31 6.66
C ASN A 463 0.53 11.16 7.05
N TYR A 464 0.84 11.21 8.35
CA TYR A 464 2.09 11.79 8.87
C TYR A 464 3.28 10.88 8.55
N ASN A 465 3.76 10.94 7.30
CA ASN A 465 4.82 10.05 6.79
C ASN A 465 5.69 10.75 5.74
N GLU A 466 6.91 11.05 6.10
CA GLU A 466 7.88 11.82 5.31
C GLU A 466 8.27 11.14 4.00
N LYS A 467 8.12 9.80 3.89
CA LYS A 467 8.41 9.05 2.67
C LYS A 467 7.25 9.10 1.68
N THR A 468 6.03 8.86 2.19
CA THR A 468 4.85 8.83 1.30
C THR A 468 4.43 10.22 0.87
N SER A 469 4.66 11.27 1.65
CA SER A 469 4.38 12.66 1.29
C SER A 469 5.16 13.15 0.06
N LYS A 470 6.27 12.49 -0.30
CA LYS A 470 7.07 12.78 -1.50
C LYS A 470 6.49 12.21 -2.79
N ILE A 471 5.52 11.31 -2.69
CA ILE A 471 4.95 10.57 -3.84
C ILE A 471 3.42 10.54 -3.87
N TYR A 472 2.74 11.00 -2.81
CA TYR A 472 1.29 11.06 -2.71
C TYR A 472 0.80 12.49 -2.85
N VAL A 473 -0.25 12.68 -3.66
CA VAL A 473 -0.93 13.98 -3.79
C VAL A 473 -1.93 14.12 -2.67
N ASP A 474 -1.61 14.97 -1.70
CA ASP A 474 -2.41 15.23 -0.51
C ASP A 474 -2.41 16.72 -0.16
N TYR A 475 -3.36 17.14 0.67
CA TYR A 475 -3.42 18.47 1.22
C TYR A 475 -3.10 18.46 2.72
N SER A 476 -2.38 19.51 3.16
CA SER A 476 -2.19 19.90 4.56
C SER A 476 -2.82 21.27 4.76
N TYR A 477 -3.81 21.37 5.63
CA TYR A 477 -4.53 22.59 5.97
C TYR A 477 -4.19 23.02 7.40
N PHE A 478 -3.72 24.24 7.55
CA PHE A 478 -3.38 24.83 8.85
C PHE A 478 -4.27 26.03 9.12
N THR A 479 -4.73 26.16 10.36
CA THR A 479 -5.61 27.26 10.77
C THR A 479 -5.46 27.59 12.24
N TYR A 480 -5.75 28.84 12.59
CA TYR A 480 -5.85 29.36 13.96
C TYR A 480 -7.32 29.48 14.42
N ASN A 481 -8.25 28.90 13.66
CA ASN A 481 -9.68 28.95 13.99
C ASN A 481 -9.93 28.23 15.33
N LYS A 482 -10.32 29.02 16.35
CA LYS A 482 -10.54 28.52 17.72
C LYS A 482 -11.60 27.44 17.77
N LYS A 483 -12.74 27.62 17.07
CA LYS A 483 -13.87 26.67 17.05
C LYS A 483 -13.45 25.34 16.45
N LEU A 484 -12.70 25.37 15.33
CA LEU A 484 -12.18 24.17 14.70
C LEU A 484 -11.20 23.44 15.64
N GLY A 485 -10.30 24.16 16.28
CA GLY A 485 -9.36 23.59 17.26
C GLY A 485 -10.08 22.90 18.43
N GLU A 486 -11.12 23.53 18.97
CA GLU A 486 -11.98 22.96 20.02
C GLU A 486 -12.68 21.68 19.59
N GLU A 487 -13.27 21.66 18.37
CA GLU A 487 -13.92 20.49 17.82
C GLU A 487 -12.94 19.32 17.57
N VAL A 488 -11.71 19.62 17.12
CA VAL A 488 -10.66 18.58 16.96
C VAL A 488 -10.20 18.06 18.33
N ILE A 489 -9.99 18.90 19.33
CA ILE A 489 -9.66 18.46 20.69
C ILE A 489 -10.78 17.57 21.26
N GLN A 490 -12.05 17.92 21.00
CA GLN A 490 -13.16 17.10 21.44
C GLN A 490 -13.11 15.67 20.84
N MET A 491 -12.62 15.50 19.61
CA MET A 491 -12.35 14.17 19.05
C MET A 491 -11.39 13.37 19.94
N PHE A 492 -10.25 13.95 20.30
CA PHE A 492 -9.26 13.28 21.15
C PHE A 492 -9.85 12.91 22.51
N ASN A 493 -10.56 13.85 23.16
CA ASN A 493 -11.18 13.63 24.47
C ASN A 493 -12.27 12.54 24.41
N THR A 494 -13.07 12.52 23.34
CA THR A 494 -14.13 11.49 23.15
C THR A 494 -13.52 10.12 22.98
N LEU A 495 -12.41 10.01 22.24
CA LEU A 495 -11.73 8.75 22.00
C LEU A 495 -10.98 8.24 23.22
N ASP A 496 -10.41 9.13 24.05
CA ASP A 496 -9.71 8.79 25.29
C ASP A 496 -10.68 8.27 26.38
N ASN A 497 -11.82 8.93 26.52
CA ASN A 497 -12.82 8.61 27.56
C ASN A 497 -13.66 7.36 27.29
N LYS A 498 -13.40 6.63 26.22
CA LYS A 498 -14.14 5.41 25.82
C LYS A 498 -15.68 5.61 25.74
N LYS A 499 -16.14 6.85 25.61
CA LYS A 499 -17.56 7.16 25.42
C LYS A 499 -17.96 6.80 23.98
N ASP A 500 -19.19 6.33 23.81
CA ASP A 500 -19.73 5.89 22.54
C ASP A 500 -19.38 6.88 21.41
N SER A 501 -18.67 6.39 20.38
CA SER A 501 -18.21 7.16 19.21
C SER A 501 -19.35 7.69 18.32
N LYS A 502 -20.60 7.48 18.74
CA LYS A 502 -21.80 7.86 18.00
C LYS A 502 -22.13 9.35 18.03
N VAL A 503 -21.47 10.15 18.85
CA VAL A 503 -21.88 11.54 19.06
C VAL A 503 -20.69 12.48 19.04
N SER A 504 -20.39 13.03 17.88
CA SER A 504 -19.85 14.38 17.79
C SER A 504 -20.18 14.97 16.42
N LYS A 505 -21.15 15.88 16.42
CA LYS A 505 -21.48 16.74 15.27
C LYS A 505 -20.85 18.10 15.59
N GLY A 506 -19.63 18.32 15.11
CA GLY A 506 -19.09 19.66 15.00
C GLY A 506 -19.75 20.38 13.83
N GLU A 507 -19.73 21.69 13.82
CA GLU A 507 -20.18 22.48 12.67
C GLU A 507 -19.12 22.44 11.54
N LEU A 508 -17.85 22.53 11.91
CA LEU A 508 -16.73 22.63 10.96
C LEU A 508 -16.01 21.29 10.77
N PHE A 509 -15.91 20.48 11.83
CA PHE A 509 -15.16 19.23 11.86
C PHE A 509 -16.05 18.08 12.35
N ASN A 510 -16.21 17.07 11.51
CA ASN A 510 -16.97 15.88 11.84
C ASN A 510 -16.10 14.63 11.74
N TYR A 511 -16.19 13.75 12.76
CA TYR A 511 -15.28 12.60 12.89
C TYR A 511 -15.94 11.28 13.32
N SER A 512 -17.22 11.23 13.59
CA SER A 512 -17.86 9.98 14.02
C SER A 512 -17.98 8.95 12.89
N VAL A 513 -18.13 7.67 13.26
CA VAL A 513 -18.45 6.62 12.28
C VAL A 513 -19.76 6.96 11.58
N GLY A 514 -19.74 7.04 10.25
CA GLY A 514 -20.90 7.38 9.44
C GLY A 514 -21.09 8.88 9.17
N SER A 515 -20.40 9.79 9.88
CA SER A 515 -20.57 11.23 9.72
C SER A 515 -20.31 11.71 8.28
N VAL A 516 -19.31 11.17 7.61
CA VAL A 516 -19.00 11.51 6.21
C VAL A 516 -20.17 11.13 5.29
N ARG A 517 -20.79 9.95 5.49
CA ARG A 517 -21.99 9.52 4.74
C ARG A 517 -23.15 10.47 4.99
N GLU A 518 -23.41 10.82 6.25
CA GLU A 518 -24.50 11.73 6.64
C GLU A 518 -24.35 13.10 5.98
N ILE A 519 -23.13 13.68 6.00
CA ILE A 519 -22.86 14.97 5.38
C ILE A 519 -23.10 14.90 3.87
N ILE A 520 -22.53 13.90 3.19
CA ILE A 520 -22.70 13.76 1.74
C ILE A 520 -24.17 13.61 1.37
N CYS A 521 -24.93 12.76 2.09
CA CYS A 521 -26.37 12.61 1.83
C CYS A 521 -27.13 13.90 2.07
N LYS A 522 -26.84 14.62 3.18
CA LYS A 522 -27.46 15.92 3.49
C LYS A 522 -27.20 16.98 2.42
N GLU A 523 -25.95 17.03 1.90
CA GLU A 523 -25.63 17.96 0.83
C GLU A 523 -26.33 17.58 -0.48
N LEU A 524 -26.40 16.28 -0.82
CA LEU A 524 -27.16 15.81 -1.98
C LEU A 524 -28.66 16.09 -1.84
N ASP A 525 -29.26 16.02 -0.62
CA ASP A 525 -30.65 16.36 -0.39
C ASP A 525 -30.93 17.86 -0.68
N LYS A 526 -29.96 18.75 -0.36
CA LYS A 526 -30.04 20.18 -0.70
C LYS A 526 -29.99 20.41 -2.21
N LEU A 527 -29.10 19.72 -2.92
CA LEU A 527 -29.02 19.82 -4.38
C LEU A 527 -30.28 19.31 -5.04
N ASP A 528 -30.84 18.18 -4.56
CA ASP A 528 -32.09 17.63 -5.08
C ASP A 528 -33.25 18.59 -4.90
N LYS A 529 -33.32 19.27 -3.74
CA LYS A 529 -34.34 20.28 -3.48
C LYS A 529 -34.20 21.52 -4.37
N ALA A 530 -32.99 21.98 -4.60
CA ALA A 530 -32.71 23.12 -5.48
C ALA A 530 -33.09 22.84 -6.95
N LEU A 531 -32.94 21.58 -7.40
CA LEU A 531 -33.44 21.18 -8.73
C LEU A 531 -34.98 21.32 -8.87
N GLU A 532 -35.73 21.06 -7.80
CA GLU A 532 -37.19 21.28 -7.80
C GLU A 532 -37.56 22.78 -8.01
N GLU A 533 -36.61 23.68 -7.65
CA GLU A 533 -36.67 25.12 -7.89
C GLU A 533 -36.07 25.56 -9.25
N ASN A 534 -35.77 24.57 -10.15
CA ASN A 534 -35.13 24.77 -11.46
C ASN A 534 -33.73 25.41 -11.42
N LYS A 535 -32.96 25.20 -10.33
CA LYS A 535 -31.58 25.68 -10.20
C LYS A 535 -30.61 24.64 -10.71
N ALA A 536 -29.55 25.06 -11.42
CA ALA A 536 -28.51 24.16 -11.85
C ALA A 536 -27.66 23.69 -10.67
N CYS A 537 -27.48 22.36 -10.54
CA CYS A 537 -26.77 21.73 -9.43
C CYS A 537 -25.64 20.84 -9.90
N LYS A 538 -24.49 20.93 -9.19
CA LYS A 538 -23.30 20.15 -9.50
C LYS A 538 -22.66 19.58 -8.23
N CYS A 539 -22.13 18.36 -8.34
CA CYS A 539 -21.31 17.73 -7.31
C CYS A 539 -19.99 17.26 -7.90
N THR A 540 -18.87 17.74 -7.34
CA THR A 540 -17.51 17.30 -7.75
C THR A 540 -16.91 16.44 -6.65
N ILE A 541 -16.44 15.24 -6.99
CA ILE A 541 -15.88 14.25 -6.06
C ILE A 541 -14.50 13.83 -6.53
N LYS A 542 -13.49 14.00 -5.66
CA LYS A 542 -12.16 13.39 -5.86
C LYS A 542 -11.87 12.44 -4.72
N VAL A 543 -11.62 11.16 -5.02
CA VAL A 543 -11.38 10.08 -4.03
C VAL A 543 -10.46 8.99 -4.59
N ASN A 544 -9.97 8.11 -3.71
CA ASN A 544 -9.17 6.96 -4.14
C ASN A 544 -10.03 5.77 -4.58
N GLY A 545 -11.22 5.63 -4.01
CA GLY A 545 -12.10 4.51 -4.35
C GLY A 545 -13.56 4.78 -4.01
N ILE A 546 -14.44 4.14 -4.79
CA ILE A 546 -15.89 4.17 -4.64
C ILE A 546 -16.38 2.73 -4.69
N ASN A 547 -16.81 2.16 -3.55
CA ASN A 547 -17.36 0.81 -3.49
C ASN A 547 -18.51 0.63 -2.48
N ASP A 548 -19.04 1.74 -1.96
CA ASP A 548 -20.19 1.72 -1.08
C ASP A 548 -21.48 1.80 -1.88
N PHE A 549 -22.29 0.75 -1.82
CA PHE A 549 -23.51 0.64 -2.63
C PHE A 549 -24.57 1.69 -2.30
N ASP A 550 -24.70 2.07 -1.02
CA ASP A 550 -25.71 3.02 -0.59
C ASP A 550 -25.39 4.42 -1.15
N ILE A 551 -24.14 4.85 -1.02
CA ILE A 551 -23.69 6.13 -1.58
C ILE A 551 -23.79 6.14 -3.11
N VAL A 552 -23.41 5.04 -3.79
CA VAL A 552 -23.50 4.98 -5.26
C VAL A 552 -24.96 5.03 -5.72
N ASN A 553 -25.88 4.34 -5.02
CA ASN A 553 -27.32 4.48 -5.30
C ASN A 553 -27.80 5.92 -5.09
N ARG A 554 -27.38 6.56 -4.00
CA ARG A 554 -27.75 7.95 -3.71
C ARG A 554 -27.26 8.94 -4.77
N ILE A 555 -26.02 8.72 -5.29
CA ILE A 555 -25.46 9.48 -6.41
C ILE A 555 -26.31 9.28 -7.67
N TYR A 556 -26.69 8.02 -8.00
CA TYR A 556 -27.55 7.74 -9.15
C TYR A 556 -28.94 8.36 -9.04
N GLU A 557 -29.52 8.39 -7.85
CA GLU A 557 -30.83 9.04 -7.60
C GLU A 557 -30.75 10.53 -7.89
N SER A 558 -29.78 11.24 -7.35
CA SER A 558 -29.57 12.68 -7.61
C SER A 558 -29.24 12.96 -9.09
N ALA A 559 -28.40 12.11 -9.72
CA ALA A 559 -28.05 12.29 -11.13
C ALA A 559 -29.27 12.13 -12.04
N ARG A 560 -30.17 11.17 -11.76
CA ARG A 560 -31.41 11.01 -12.51
C ARG A 560 -32.41 12.17 -12.34
N LYS A 561 -32.33 12.90 -11.22
CA LYS A 561 -33.10 14.13 -10.99
C LYS A 561 -32.48 15.31 -11.75
N GLY A 562 -31.22 15.29 -12.10
CA GLY A 562 -30.56 16.34 -12.88
C GLY A 562 -29.24 16.89 -12.29
N VAL A 563 -28.80 16.43 -11.10
CA VAL A 563 -27.51 16.84 -10.55
C VAL A 563 -26.38 16.32 -11.45
N VAL A 564 -25.49 17.20 -11.85
CA VAL A 564 -24.29 16.87 -12.65
C VAL A 564 -23.17 16.42 -11.72
N PHE A 565 -22.56 15.26 -11.99
CA PHE A 565 -21.44 14.74 -11.23
C PHE A 565 -20.15 14.70 -12.07
N ASP A 566 -19.10 15.32 -11.55
CA ASP A 566 -17.72 15.17 -12.01
C ASP A 566 -16.95 14.34 -10.95
N ILE A 567 -16.54 13.11 -11.32
CA ILE A 567 -15.91 12.18 -10.38
C ILE A 567 -14.49 11.86 -10.84
N VAL A 568 -13.50 12.19 -10.00
CA VAL A 568 -12.11 11.77 -10.16
C VAL A 568 -11.82 10.65 -9.17
N VAL A 569 -11.62 9.42 -9.67
CA VAL A 569 -11.40 8.24 -8.84
C VAL A 569 -10.13 7.51 -9.29
N ARG A 570 -9.13 7.39 -8.40
CA ARG A 570 -7.88 6.74 -8.73
C ARG A 570 -8.00 5.25 -9.03
N GLY A 571 -8.63 4.48 -8.13
CA GLY A 571 -8.53 3.02 -8.09
C GLY A 571 -9.84 2.29 -8.26
N GLU A 572 -10.31 1.67 -7.18
CA GLU A 572 -11.55 0.89 -7.15
C GLU A 572 -12.76 1.78 -7.42
N CYS A 573 -13.56 1.44 -8.45
CA CYS A 573 -14.70 2.23 -8.85
C CYS A 573 -15.82 1.29 -9.32
N ILE A 574 -16.88 1.15 -8.50
CA ILE A 574 -18.05 0.34 -8.87
C ILE A 574 -19.14 1.15 -9.59
N ILE A 575 -19.07 2.49 -9.51
CA ILE A 575 -20.02 3.38 -10.21
C ILE A 575 -19.72 3.39 -11.72
N CYS A 576 -20.76 3.47 -12.51
CA CYS A 576 -20.69 3.52 -13.96
C CYS A 576 -21.17 4.89 -14.46
N PRO A 577 -20.66 5.40 -15.60
CA PRO A 577 -21.12 6.64 -16.19
C PRO A 577 -22.57 6.50 -16.68
N ILE A 578 -23.35 7.54 -16.48
CA ILE A 578 -24.65 7.84 -17.09
C ILE A 578 -24.63 9.29 -17.57
N ASP A 579 -25.69 9.77 -18.20
CA ASP A 579 -25.73 11.10 -18.85
C ASP A 579 -25.19 12.25 -17.97
N ASN A 580 -25.55 12.27 -16.69
CA ASN A 580 -25.10 13.31 -15.74
C ASN A 580 -23.90 12.90 -14.89
N ILE A 581 -23.25 11.77 -15.16
CA ILE A 581 -22.09 11.30 -14.39
C ILE A 581 -20.87 11.10 -15.31
N LYS A 582 -19.85 11.93 -15.12
CA LYS A 582 -18.55 11.78 -15.76
C LYS A 582 -17.54 11.19 -14.76
N ILE A 583 -16.79 10.18 -15.18
CA ILE A 583 -15.82 9.50 -14.32
C ILE A 583 -14.46 9.48 -14.99
N LYS A 584 -13.46 9.98 -14.26
CA LYS A 584 -12.07 10.09 -14.68
C LYS A 584 -11.14 9.41 -13.65
N SER A 585 -10.04 8.85 -14.13
CA SER A 585 -8.95 8.31 -13.31
C SER A 585 -7.63 8.90 -13.78
N ILE A 586 -6.80 9.36 -12.86
CA ILE A 586 -5.46 9.90 -13.15
C ILE A 586 -4.41 8.86 -12.73
N VAL A 587 -3.55 8.50 -13.69
CA VAL A 587 -2.41 7.58 -13.47
C VAL A 587 -1.15 8.28 -13.97
N GLY A 588 -0.52 9.03 -13.08
CA GLY A 588 0.66 9.85 -13.37
C GLY A 588 1.86 9.46 -12.51
N ARG A 589 2.81 10.38 -12.44
CA ARG A 589 4.04 10.27 -11.64
C ARG A 589 3.75 10.06 -10.16
N TYR A 590 2.79 10.82 -9.63
CA TYR A 590 2.40 10.83 -8.24
C TYR A 590 1.07 10.10 -8.03
N LEU A 591 0.90 9.53 -6.85
CA LEU A 591 -0.30 8.81 -6.48
C LEU A 591 -1.37 9.79 -6.00
N GLU A 592 -2.46 9.94 -6.76
CA GLU A 592 -3.61 10.73 -6.34
C GLU A 592 -4.20 10.13 -5.06
N HIS A 593 -4.23 10.94 -3.97
CA HIS A 593 -4.61 10.43 -2.65
C HIS A 593 -5.54 11.36 -1.87
N SER A 594 -5.60 12.66 -2.16
CA SER A 594 -6.50 13.59 -1.50
C SER A 594 -7.98 13.23 -1.73
N ARG A 595 -8.84 13.54 -0.77
CA ARG A 595 -10.30 13.39 -0.86
C ARG A 595 -10.96 14.73 -0.72
N ILE A 596 -11.74 15.09 -1.74
CA ILE A 596 -12.40 16.39 -1.86
C ILE A 596 -13.83 16.16 -2.29
N TYR A 597 -14.76 16.88 -1.67
CA TYR A 597 -16.17 16.88 -2.01
C TYR A 597 -16.64 18.32 -2.16
N ARG A 598 -17.23 18.67 -3.30
CA ARG A 598 -17.80 19.99 -3.56
C ARG A 598 -19.24 19.87 -4.01
N PHE A 599 -20.10 20.70 -3.45
CA PHE A 599 -21.54 20.74 -3.73
C PHE A 599 -21.92 22.16 -4.11
N GLU A 600 -22.52 22.35 -5.30
CA GLU A 600 -22.75 23.64 -5.92
C GLU A 600 -24.23 23.77 -6.32
N ILE A 601 -24.83 24.92 -6.00
CA ILE A 601 -26.09 25.42 -6.59
C ILE A 601 -25.72 26.74 -7.22
N GLU A 602 -25.96 26.90 -8.51
CA GLU A 602 -25.53 28.06 -9.30
C GLU A 602 -26.00 29.38 -8.65
N GLY A 603 -25.07 30.29 -8.40
CA GLY A 603 -25.28 31.62 -7.85
C GLY A 603 -25.70 31.70 -6.38
N GLU A 604 -25.87 30.56 -5.68
CA GLU A 604 -26.43 30.54 -4.33
C GLU A 604 -25.63 29.78 -3.28
N TYR A 605 -25.06 28.65 -3.67
CA TYR A 605 -24.48 27.74 -2.71
C TYR A 605 -23.23 27.06 -3.25
N ASP A 606 -22.18 27.06 -2.45
CA ASP A 606 -20.92 26.39 -2.80
C ASP A 606 -20.22 25.93 -1.51
N LYS A 607 -20.29 24.63 -1.24
CA LYS A 607 -19.63 23.99 -0.10
C LYS A 607 -18.52 23.08 -0.57
N LEU A 608 -17.36 23.24 0.04
CA LEU A 608 -16.18 22.43 -0.23
C LEU A 608 -15.67 21.78 1.05
N TYR A 609 -15.40 20.49 0.96
CA TYR A 609 -14.92 19.67 2.07
C TYR A 609 -13.61 18.96 1.71
N LEU A 610 -12.64 18.97 2.63
CA LEU A 610 -11.53 18.04 2.66
C LEU A 610 -11.85 16.87 3.60
N SER A 611 -11.42 15.66 3.24
CA SER A 611 -11.72 14.48 4.05
C SER A 611 -10.58 13.47 4.04
N THR A 612 -10.59 12.60 5.04
CA THR A 612 -9.76 11.39 5.07
C THR A 612 -10.46 10.17 4.51
N ALA A 613 -11.77 10.25 4.26
CA ALA A 613 -12.62 9.16 3.81
C ALA A 613 -12.67 9.03 2.29
N ASP A 614 -12.55 7.80 1.81
CA ASP A 614 -13.03 7.39 0.50
C ASP A 614 -14.52 7.00 0.56
N LEU A 615 -15.19 6.92 -0.58
CA LEU A 615 -16.58 6.42 -0.67
C LEU A 615 -16.62 4.89 -0.66
N MET A 616 -15.98 4.30 0.34
CA MET A 616 -15.89 2.86 0.54
C MET A 616 -16.60 2.44 1.82
N THR A 617 -17.28 1.29 1.79
CA THR A 617 -18.04 0.77 2.94
C THR A 617 -17.20 0.73 4.23
N ARG A 618 -15.92 0.31 4.14
CA ARG A 618 -15.02 0.28 5.30
C ARG A 618 -14.76 1.66 5.90
N ASN A 619 -14.64 2.70 5.07
CA ASN A 619 -14.42 4.07 5.52
C ASN A 619 -15.70 4.65 6.15
N LEU A 620 -16.83 4.46 5.48
CA LEU A 620 -18.09 5.08 5.85
C LEU A 620 -18.84 4.39 6.99
N SER A 621 -18.47 3.12 7.34
CA SER A 621 -19.23 2.33 8.32
C SER A 621 -18.41 1.70 9.44
N ARG A 622 -17.05 1.70 9.34
CA ARG A 622 -16.19 0.96 10.28
C ARG A 622 -14.96 1.75 10.77
N ARG A 623 -14.84 3.02 10.35
CA ARG A 623 -13.70 3.88 10.70
C ARG A 623 -14.16 5.23 11.21
N ILE A 624 -13.32 5.81 12.06
CA ILE A 624 -13.37 7.23 12.37
C ILE A 624 -12.55 7.93 11.29
N GLU A 625 -13.24 8.54 10.38
CA GLU A 625 -12.70 9.40 9.34
C GLU A 625 -13.05 10.85 9.70
N SER A 626 -12.29 11.81 9.17
CA SER A 626 -12.60 13.22 9.33
C SER A 626 -13.06 13.87 8.04
N ILE A 627 -13.98 14.82 8.18
CA ILE A 627 -14.42 15.71 7.09
C ILE A 627 -14.53 17.13 7.65
N ILE A 628 -13.91 18.08 6.96
CA ILE A 628 -13.88 19.50 7.32
C ILE A 628 -14.43 20.36 6.20
N GLU A 629 -15.23 21.35 6.54
CA GLU A 629 -15.68 22.39 5.63
C GLU A 629 -14.59 23.47 5.52
N ILE A 630 -14.15 23.79 4.32
CA ILE A 630 -13.22 24.88 4.05
C ILE A 630 -13.99 26.18 3.92
N GLN A 631 -13.81 27.09 4.89
CA GLN A 631 -14.52 28.38 4.96
C GLN A 631 -13.70 29.53 4.38
N ASP A 632 -12.35 29.48 4.48
CA ASP A 632 -11.49 30.49 3.89
C ASP A 632 -11.68 30.53 2.37
N LYS A 633 -12.08 31.71 1.86
CA LYS A 633 -12.41 31.89 0.45
C LYS A 633 -11.20 31.68 -0.46
N LYS A 634 -10.03 32.17 -0.07
CA LYS A 634 -8.80 32.07 -0.88
C LYS A 634 -8.38 30.62 -1.04
N ILE A 635 -8.39 29.87 0.06
CA ILE A 635 -8.06 28.44 0.06
C ILE A 635 -9.10 27.63 -0.71
N LYS A 636 -10.38 27.97 -0.54
CA LYS A 636 -11.46 27.32 -1.27
C LYS A 636 -11.32 27.52 -2.77
N ASP A 637 -11.08 28.77 -3.23
CA ASP A 637 -10.87 29.09 -4.64
C ASP A 637 -9.63 28.36 -5.20
N GLU A 638 -8.56 28.24 -4.40
CA GLU A 638 -7.37 27.48 -4.78
C GLU A 638 -7.68 26.01 -5.04
N ILE A 639 -8.39 25.32 -4.12
CA ILE A 639 -8.77 23.91 -4.27
C ILE A 639 -9.73 23.73 -5.45
N ILE A 640 -10.64 24.69 -5.70
CA ILE A 640 -11.57 24.66 -6.84
C ILE A 640 -10.80 24.71 -8.15
N ASN A 641 -9.78 25.58 -8.28
CA ASN A 641 -8.94 25.67 -9.45
C ASN A 641 -8.14 24.38 -9.67
N ASP A 642 -7.64 23.78 -8.58
CA ASP A 642 -6.98 22.48 -8.62
C ASP A 642 -7.93 21.39 -9.14
N LEU A 643 -9.16 21.31 -8.60
CA LEU A 643 -10.18 20.36 -9.07
C LEU A 643 -10.54 20.57 -10.55
N ALA A 644 -10.65 21.82 -10.98
CA ALA A 644 -10.94 22.15 -12.38
C ALA A 644 -9.83 21.65 -13.31
N SER A 645 -8.56 21.75 -12.89
CA SER A 645 -7.39 21.31 -13.68
C SER A 645 -7.42 19.82 -14.00
N TYR A 646 -7.97 18.98 -13.12
CA TYR A 646 -8.12 17.53 -13.37
C TYR A 646 -9.01 17.23 -14.57
N ASN A 647 -9.98 18.10 -14.89
CA ASN A 647 -10.87 17.90 -16.05
C ASN A 647 -10.12 18.05 -17.38
N TYR A 648 -9.03 18.81 -17.41
CA TYR A 648 -8.23 19.05 -18.62
C TYR A 648 -7.10 18.06 -18.80
N ASP A 649 -6.75 17.23 -17.77
CA ASP A 649 -5.68 16.25 -17.91
C ASP A 649 -6.03 15.23 -19.00
N ASN A 650 -5.22 15.21 -20.06
CA ASN A 650 -5.28 14.24 -21.14
C ASN A 650 -3.96 13.46 -21.31
N ARG A 651 -2.96 13.73 -20.42
CA ARG A 651 -1.69 13.03 -20.38
C ARG A 651 -1.73 11.80 -19.47
N ASN A 652 -2.39 11.92 -18.32
CA ASN A 652 -2.48 10.88 -17.30
C ASN A 652 -3.91 10.38 -17.13
N GLY A 653 -4.87 10.96 -17.84
CA GLY A 653 -6.31 10.77 -17.69
C GLY A 653 -6.85 9.57 -18.45
N PHE A 654 -7.63 8.74 -17.73
CA PHE A 654 -8.48 7.68 -18.29
C PHE A 654 -9.93 8.02 -18.04
N TYR A 655 -10.78 7.95 -19.06
CA TYR A 655 -12.21 8.17 -18.94
C TYR A 655 -12.95 6.85 -18.97
N GLN A 656 -13.89 6.67 -18.05
CA GLN A 656 -14.76 5.51 -18.09
C GLN A 656 -15.88 5.74 -19.10
N MET A 657 -15.81 5.03 -20.24
CA MET A 657 -16.75 5.19 -21.36
C MET A 657 -17.98 4.29 -21.19
N LYS A 658 -17.82 3.13 -20.56
CA LYS A 658 -18.85 2.13 -20.26
C LYS A 658 -18.48 1.41 -18.97
N PRO A 659 -19.39 0.67 -18.33
CA PRO A 659 -19.07 -0.08 -17.13
C PRO A 659 -17.76 -0.88 -17.24
N GLY A 660 -16.76 -0.54 -16.42
CA GLY A 660 -15.44 -1.17 -16.37
C GLY A 660 -14.53 -0.97 -17.59
N LYS A 661 -15.00 -0.26 -18.63
CA LYS A 661 -14.20 0.05 -19.83
C LYS A 661 -13.69 1.47 -19.76
N TRP A 662 -12.40 1.61 -19.61
CA TRP A 662 -11.68 2.86 -19.55
C TRP A 662 -10.99 3.12 -20.89
N LYS A 663 -10.87 4.38 -21.25
CA LYS A 663 -10.18 4.82 -22.46
C LYS A 663 -9.20 5.90 -22.09
N TYR A 664 -7.95 5.70 -22.48
CA TYR A 664 -6.93 6.74 -22.48
C TYR A 664 -7.22 7.71 -23.62
N ILE A 665 -7.16 9.01 -23.36
CA ILE A 665 -7.34 10.04 -24.38
C ILE A 665 -5.96 10.56 -24.75
N ASP A 666 -5.46 10.11 -25.90
CA ASP A 666 -4.24 10.68 -26.49
C ASP A 666 -4.56 12.03 -27.15
N SER A 667 -3.73 13.01 -26.92
CA SER A 667 -3.91 14.35 -27.46
C SER A 667 -2.59 14.86 -28.03
N VAL A 668 -2.69 15.61 -29.16
CA VAL A 668 -1.56 16.32 -29.76
C VAL A 668 -1.04 17.39 -28.80
N TYR A 669 -1.92 17.96 -27.96
CA TYR A 669 -1.57 18.94 -26.93
C TYR A 669 -1.76 18.30 -25.55
N PRO A 670 -0.71 17.61 -25.03
CA PRO A 670 -0.81 16.93 -23.74
C PRO A 670 -0.83 17.93 -22.59
N ILE A 671 -1.87 17.85 -21.78
CA ILE A 671 -2.01 18.57 -20.52
C ILE A 671 -1.79 17.58 -19.38
N ASP A 672 -0.79 17.82 -18.57
CA ASP A 672 -0.42 17.03 -17.39
C ASP A 672 -0.74 17.84 -16.14
N VAL A 673 -1.79 17.44 -15.39
CA VAL A 673 -2.21 18.14 -14.18
C VAL A 673 -1.12 18.14 -13.10
N GLN A 674 -0.35 17.06 -12.97
CA GLN A 674 0.70 16.98 -11.96
C GLN A 674 1.88 17.90 -12.27
N LYS A 675 2.22 18.06 -13.55
CA LYS A 675 3.20 19.05 -14.00
C LYS A 675 2.66 20.47 -13.83
N TYR A 676 1.39 20.71 -14.16
CA TYR A 676 0.74 22.01 -13.94
C TYR A 676 0.77 22.40 -12.46
N MET A 677 0.41 21.49 -11.55
CA MET A 677 0.44 21.72 -10.10
C MET A 677 1.84 22.06 -9.59
N TYR A 678 2.87 21.41 -10.13
CA TYR A 678 4.25 21.72 -9.81
C TYR A 678 4.62 23.14 -10.27
N CYS A 679 4.30 23.50 -11.51
CA CYS A 679 4.60 24.84 -12.05
C CYS A 679 3.82 25.95 -11.33
N LYS A 680 2.55 25.71 -11.00
CA LYS A 680 1.70 26.66 -10.26
C LYS A 680 2.33 27.01 -8.91
N ASN A 681 2.82 26.01 -8.18
CA ASN A 681 3.42 26.21 -6.87
C ASN A 681 4.80 26.88 -6.95
N ASN A 682 5.52 26.73 -8.07
CA ASN A 682 6.78 27.45 -8.33
C ASN A 682 6.58 28.95 -8.53
N ASN A 683 5.45 29.37 -9.07
CA ASN A 683 5.17 30.79 -9.34
C ASN A 683 4.52 31.52 -8.15
N LYS A 684 4.23 30.84 -7.03
CA LYS A 684 3.71 31.48 -5.80
C LYS A 684 4.73 32.45 -5.16
N ASP A 685 6.04 32.30 -5.47
CA ASP A 685 7.10 33.19 -4.95
C ASP A 685 7.19 34.54 -5.69
N THR A 686 6.39 34.79 -6.73
CA THR A 686 6.48 35.98 -7.56
C THR A 686 5.37 37.02 -7.34
N HIS A 687 4.55 36.83 -6.30
CA HIS A 687 3.46 37.79 -5.97
C HIS A 687 3.45 38.23 -4.51
#